data_3537ec75d2a9f87bba8b1cf6ccf5f8a4
#
_entry.id   3537ec75d2a9f87bba8b1cf6ccf5f8a4
#
_cell.length_a   1.000
_cell.length_b   1.000
_cell.length_c   1.000
_cell.angle_alpha   90.00
_cell.angle_beta   90.00
_cell.angle_gamma   90.00
#
_symmetry.space_group_name_H-M   'P 1'
#
loop_
_entity.id
_entity.type
_entity.pdbx_description
1 polymer ?
#
loop_
_entity_poly.entity_id
_entity_poly.type
_entity_poly.pdbx_seq_one_letter_code
_entity_poly.pdbx_strand_id
1 'polypeptide(L)'
;METVSKRSNHGRSLLIALAVVSLAVLIAGIVLIILAAQRKDSSPNMKEGGQKKPTSEASFFCDYSEEAKRINLEGILSRTKKSYYENLPFQLPNDPDVSRDTIKDKYSAYNPTPEYIKQVTDAARKLLEEVNKTKVDSDKLKPREKKALSQLKHYLKTGFGHPFDMNYYAGDWMMGPTFYCTQPICNVGKHLHDLLIFLKPENTQDMKVIEDKLKTHRDGILQYMENLKMGKLYGMVYSEEACVLEEDYVKDIVDDNYFSSITEEVNTTWRDKQNGTSVKESLKDYLVKYMGEPMHKLLRYLELEHSLHCVPSNVSSGLASLPLDFVWFNGTKNTSWKTSKMLPKTSEELSGKRAYSMILPYFTTNDMTPLEVHQLGKEQLKLLYPLAVEAAKSFTGNNSESEAIALFKEELNASSNFFNNESFPENESDKMAHRLCSNAKAAKKYCPKRWAALQEWFKEARTVMSMLYPKIVDMFYFAGDKHSTPNCPVTLVPDLNPSSGIQSYDGSDSMCLKPSRYNIPFFLKRLGPKFSEWSINAHEARPGHHIQIQGVREHFKDSCGGLIGWLDSKTYYTAFLEGWALYAENPLISDYTDVYDGEPMKKYGMLKWQIWRAVRLIVDTGLHYTGMKRDEAIKLFAEKAWDDSDFTRKEVTRYQNWPGQSTAYMVGRLGILKTRDHATRSLGNKFNQKDFHYQVLSQGSSPLAFLQEHIENYVKCVKQPEKEGCSTILKPPKRAKPKSEQKATMQLYFEANRHYA
;
A
#
# COMPACT_ATOMS: atom_id res chain seq x y z
N MET A 1 -18.24 -73.18 -24.57
CA MET A 1 -19.50 -72.44 -24.23
C MET A 1 -19.77 -72.62 -22.76
N GLU A 2 -19.24 -71.70 -21.94
CA GLU A 2 -19.60 -71.52 -20.52
C GLU A 2 -18.56 -70.64 -19.84
N THR A 3 -18.56 -69.36 -20.17
CA THR A 3 -17.80 -68.35 -19.34
C THR A 3 -18.25 -66.93 -19.57
N VAL A 4 -19.49 -66.61 -19.99
CA VAL A 4 -19.97 -65.24 -20.25
C VAL A 4 -21.11 -64.81 -19.34
N SER A 5 -21.60 -65.66 -18.41
CA SER A 5 -22.81 -65.30 -17.61
C SER A 5 -22.57 -64.76 -16.17
N LYS A 6 -21.35 -64.59 -15.67
CA LYS A 6 -21.13 -64.17 -14.28
C LYS A 6 -20.65 -62.68 -14.06
N ARG A 7 -20.37 -61.93 -15.14
CA ARG A 7 -19.92 -60.53 -15.01
C ARG A 7 -21.04 -59.44 -15.02
N SER A 8 -22.27 -59.83 -15.37
CA SER A 8 -23.40 -58.89 -15.49
C SER A 8 -24.11 -58.56 -14.16
N ASN A 9 -24.03 -59.41 -13.15
CA ASN A 9 -24.80 -59.20 -11.90
C ASN A 9 -24.08 -58.35 -10.86
N HIS A 10 -22.74 -58.28 -10.86
CA HIS A 10 -22.02 -57.41 -9.90
C HIS A 10 -22.09 -55.92 -10.24
N GLY A 11 -22.15 -55.54 -11.52
CA GLY A 11 -22.32 -54.17 -11.96
C GLY A 11 -23.70 -53.58 -11.63
N ARG A 12 -24.75 -54.41 -11.77
CA ARG A 12 -26.12 -53.99 -11.40
C ARG A 12 -26.31 -53.84 -9.90
N SER A 13 -25.73 -54.68 -9.07
CA SER A 13 -25.80 -54.57 -7.62
C SER A 13 -25.04 -53.35 -7.11
N LEU A 14 -23.90 -52.98 -7.72
CA LEU A 14 -23.13 -51.78 -7.36
C LEU A 14 -23.86 -50.49 -7.75
N LEU A 15 -24.51 -50.47 -8.93
CA LEU A 15 -25.32 -49.31 -9.36
C LEU A 15 -26.56 -49.13 -8.49
N ILE A 16 -27.22 -50.18 -8.04
CA ILE A 16 -28.36 -50.12 -7.11
C ILE A 16 -27.89 -49.64 -5.74
N ALA A 17 -26.77 -50.13 -5.24
CA ALA A 17 -26.20 -49.65 -3.97
C ALA A 17 -25.84 -48.16 -4.02
N LEU A 18 -25.22 -47.68 -5.10
CA LEU A 18 -24.90 -46.27 -5.30
C LEU A 18 -26.17 -45.41 -5.42
N ALA A 19 -27.20 -45.87 -6.09
CA ALA A 19 -28.48 -45.17 -6.21
C ALA A 19 -29.19 -45.07 -4.87
N VAL A 20 -29.15 -46.10 -4.04
CA VAL A 20 -29.73 -46.09 -2.67
C VAL A 20 -28.97 -45.14 -1.74
N VAL A 21 -27.64 -45.11 -1.80
CA VAL A 21 -26.83 -44.19 -1.03
C VAL A 21 -27.09 -42.73 -1.46
N SER A 22 -27.15 -42.48 -2.77
CA SER A 22 -27.46 -41.15 -3.29
C SER A 22 -28.84 -40.67 -2.89
N LEU A 23 -29.84 -41.56 -2.91
CA LEU A 23 -31.20 -41.24 -2.46
C LEU A 23 -31.26 -40.97 -0.95
N ALA A 24 -30.52 -41.73 -0.14
CA ALA A 24 -30.42 -41.50 1.30
C ALA A 24 -29.76 -40.16 1.65
N VAL A 25 -28.71 -39.75 0.91
CA VAL A 25 -28.07 -38.44 1.08
C VAL A 25 -29.02 -37.30 0.67
N LEU A 26 -29.79 -37.50 -0.39
CA LEU A 26 -30.77 -36.51 -0.86
C LEU A 26 -31.93 -36.33 0.15
N ILE A 27 -32.42 -37.43 0.72
CA ILE A 27 -33.46 -37.41 1.79
C ILE A 27 -32.89 -36.74 3.06
N ALA A 28 -31.67 -37.04 3.47
CA ALA A 28 -31.01 -36.39 4.60
C ALA A 28 -30.84 -34.89 4.38
N GLY A 29 -30.47 -34.47 3.16
CA GLY A 29 -30.38 -33.07 2.76
C GLY A 29 -31.71 -32.35 2.84
N ILE A 30 -32.81 -32.98 2.33
CA ILE A 30 -34.15 -32.42 2.40
C ILE A 30 -34.64 -32.29 3.85
N VAL A 31 -34.41 -33.31 4.69
CA VAL A 31 -34.75 -33.26 6.13
C VAL A 31 -34.01 -32.14 6.85
N LEU A 32 -32.73 -31.93 6.55
CA LEU A 32 -31.95 -30.82 7.12
C LEU A 32 -32.50 -29.44 6.68
N ILE A 33 -32.92 -29.31 5.42
CA ILE A 33 -33.54 -28.09 4.90
C ILE A 33 -34.89 -27.84 5.59
N ILE A 34 -35.73 -28.88 5.79
CA ILE A 34 -37.02 -28.76 6.47
C ILE A 34 -36.81 -28.40 7.93
N LEU A 35 -35.85 -29.00 8.62
CA LEU A 35 -35.52 -28.67 10.01
C LEU A 35 -34.94 -27.25 10.17
N ALA A 36 -34.21 -26.78 9.17
CA ALA A 36 -33.73 -25.42 9.12
C ALA A 36 -34.86 -24.41 8.85
N ALA A 37 -35.84 -24.78 8.01
CA ALA A 37 -37.02 -23.96 7.74
C ALA A 37 -37.95 -23.89 8.96
N GLN A 38 -38.17 -24.99 9.65
CA GLN A 38 -39.00 -25.03 10.87
C GLN A 38 -38.39 -24.27 12.06
N ARG A 39 -37.07 -24.07 12.09
CA ARG A 39 -36.39 -23.19 13.06
C ARG A 39 -36.60 -21.69 12.78
N LYS A 40 -37.13 -21.30 11.64
CA LYS A 40 -37.39 -19.89 11.28
C LYS A 40 -38.73 -19.33 11.81
N ASP A 41 -39.67 -20.20 12.17
CA ASP A 41 -41.01 -19.75 12.58
C ASP A 41 -41.24 -19.64 14.09
N SER A 42 -40.21 -19.80 14.91
CA SER A 42 -40.25 -19.54 16.34
C SER A 42 -39.49 -18.26 16.72
N SER A 43 -39.86 -17.14 16.14
CA SER A 43 -39.41 -15.83 16.63
C SER A 43 -40.37 -15.37 17.72
N PRO A 44 -39.93 -15.17 18.95
CA PRO A 44 -40.77 -14.46 19.94
C PRO A 44 -40.86 -12.99 19.53
N ASN A 45 -42.09 -12.44 19.58
CA ASN A 45 -42.34 -11.01 19.50
C ASN A 45 -41.31 -10.22 20.32
N MET A 46 -40.38 -9.55 19.68
CA MET A 46 -39.55 -8.54 20.33
C MET A 46 -40.38 -7.30 20.55
N LYS A 47 -40.86 -7.14 21.79
CA LYS A 47 -41.12 -5.83 22.36
C LYS A 47 -39.84 -5.02 22.27
N GLU A 48 -39.94 -3.75 21.87
CA GLU A 48 -38.89 -2.77 21.98
C GLU A 48 -38.15 -2.90 23.33
N GLY A 49 -36.99 -3.48 23.31
CA GLY A 49 -36.18 -3.73 24.48
C GLY A 49 -34.87 -2.95 24.33
N GLY A 50 -34.70 -1.99 25.19
CA GLY A 50 -33.57 -1.08 25.29
C GLY A 50 -32.22 -1.66 24.95
N GLN A 51 -31.41 -0.85 24.32
CA GLN A 51 -29.97 -1.07 24.11
C GLN A 51 -29.35 -1.63 25.40
N LYS A 52 -28.88 -2.88 25.35
CA LYS A 52 -28.07 -3.42 26.43
C LYS A 52 -26.81 -2.55 26.52
N LYS A 53 -26.68 -1.78 27.61
CA LYS A 53 -25.42 -1.14 27.97
C LYS A 53 -24.28 -2.15 27.85
N PRO A 54 -23.15 -1.77 27.21
CA PRO A 54 -21.95 -2.63 27.17
C PRO A 54 -21.52 -2.99 28.59
N THR A 55 -20.91 -4.16 28.76
CA THR A 55 -20.33 -4.55 30.05
C THR A 55 -19.32 -3.49 30.52
N SER A 56 -19.26 -3.18 31.79
CA SER A 56 -18.58 -2.00 32.36
C SER A 56 -17.11 -1.79 31.93
N GLU A 57 -16.35 -2.85 31.64
CA GLU A 57 -14.95 -2.75 31.17
C GLU A 57 -14.83 -2.36 29.69
N ALA A 58 -15.71 -2.87 28.81
CA ALA A 58 -15.69 -2.53 27.38
C ALA A 58 -16.15 -1.08 27.14
N SER A 59 -17.09 -0.58 27.93
CA SER A 59 -17.54 0.82 27.83
C SER A 59 -16.42 1.78 28.26
N PHE A 60 -15.70 1.46 29.35
CA PHE A 60 -14.62 2.32 29.83
C PHE A 60 -13.49 2.50 28.81
N PHE A 61 -13.18 1.46 28.00
CA PHE A 61 -12.14 1.54 26.98
C PHE A 61 -12.56 2.40 25.78
N CYS A 62 -13.81 2.31 25.35
CA CYS A 62 -14.30 3.00 24.15
C CYS A 62 -14.81 4.42 24.43
N ASP A 63 -15.26 4.72 25.64
CA ASP A 63 -15.75 6.03 26.01
C ASP A 63 -14.64 7.07 26.00
N TYR A 64 -14.94 8.31 25.62
CA TYR A 64 -13.96 9.39 25.67
C TYR A 64 -13.59 9.76 27.11
N SER A 65 -12.30 10.02 27.36
CA SER A 65 -11.81 10.57 28.62
C SER A 65 -12.38 11.95 28.89
N GLU A 66 -12.32 12.40 30.15
CA GLU A 66 -12.79 13.77 30.49
C GLU A 66 -11.96 14.86 29.75
N GLU A 67 -10.69 14.60 29.52
CA GLU A 67 -9.86 15.50 28.73
C GLU A 67 -10.27 15.51 27.26
N ALA A 68 -10.55 14.35 26.66
CA ALA A 68 -11.05 14.27 25.29
C ALA A 68 -12.40 14.98 25.11
N LYS A 69 -13.28 14.89 26.12
CA LYS A 69 -14.54 15.64 26.17
C LYS A 69 -14.29 17.14 26.31
N ARG A 70 -13.37 17.54 27.21
CA ARG A 70 -13.02 18.95 27.45
C ARG A 70 -12.50 19.64 26.19
N ILE A 71 -11.67 18.96 25.42
CA ILE A 71 -11.14 19.48 24.15
C ILE A 71 -12.10 19.26 22.97
N ASN A 72 -13.25 18.65 23.21
CA ASN A 72 -14.24 18.31 22.18
C ASN A 72 -13.64 17.49 21.01
N LEU A 73 -12.83 16.47 21.33
CA LEU A 73 -12.15 15.63 20.32
C LEU A 73 -13.15 14.98 19.37
N GLU A 74 -14.27 14.47 19.88
CA GLU A 74 -15.34 13.88 19.08
C GLU A 74 -15.94 14.87 18.08
N GLY A 75 -16.22 16.11 18.53
CA GLY A 75 -16.73 17.17 17.65
C GLY A 75 -15.72 17.57 16.56
N ILE A 76 -14.42 17.62 16.87
CA ILE A 76 -13.37 17.89 15.88
C ILE A 76 -13.32 16.78 14.84
N LEU A 77 -13.32 15.50 15.26
CA LEU A 77 -13.32 14.34 14.37
C LEU A 77 -14.57 14.29 13.49
N SER A 78 -15.74 14.61 14.05
CA SER A 78 -17.02 14.69 13.32
C SER A 78 -16.96 15.75 12.22
N ARG A 79 -16.46 16.97 12.54
CA ARG A 79 -16.28 18.01 11.52
C ARG A 79 -15.26 17.61 10.47
N THR A 80 -14.21 16.91 10.84
CA THR A 80 -13.22 16.39 9.89
C THR A 80 -13.84 15.35 8.94
N LYS A 81 -14.59 14.38 9.47
CA LYS A 81 -15.32 13.38 8.66
C LYS A 81 -16.30 14.06 7.71
N LYS A 82 -17.07 15.02 8.22
CA LYS A 82 -18.03 15.79 7.41
C LYS A 82 -17.31 16.55 6.28
N SER A 83 -16.27 17.33 6.62
CA SER A 83 -15.48 18.08 5.64
C SER A 83 -14.84 17.19 4.60
N TYR A 84 -14.38 15.99 4.99
CA TYR A 84 -13.80 15.02 4.07
C TYR A 84 -14.79 14.60 2.98
N TYR A 85 -16.01 14.19 3.34
CA TYR A 85 -17.00 13.76 2.35
C TYR A 85 -17.63 14.91 1.58
N GLU A 86 -17.72 16.13 2.16
CA GLU A 86 -18.16 17.32 1.44
C GLU A 86 -17.16 17.78 0.37
N ASN A 87 -15.87 17.63 0.64
CA ASN A 87 -14.81 18.01 -0.29
C ASN A 87 -14.31 16.87 -1.18
N LEU A 88 -14.65 15.62 -0.88
CA LEU A 88 -14.29 14.44 -1.67
C LEU A 88 -15.52 13.56 -1.90
N PRO A 89 -16.56 14.05 -2.62
CA PRO A 89 -17.84 13.37 -2.76
C PRO A 89 -17.74 12.04 -3.51
N PHE A 90 -16.69 11.80 -4.30
CA PHE A 90 -16.40 10.49 -4.90
C PHE A 90 -16.05 9.41 -3.88
N GLN A 91 -15.74 9.80 -2.65
CA GLN A 91 -15.48 8.89 -1.53
C GLN A 91 -16.74 8.52 -0.73
N LEU A 92 -17.89 9.13 -1.00
CA LEU A 92 -19.16 8.84 -0.30
C LEU A 92 -19.53 7.35 -0.30
N PRO A 93 -19.36 6.58 -1.39
CA PRO A 93 -19.66 5.14 -1.38
C PRO A 93 -18.86 4.35 -0.32
N ASN A 94 -17.75 4.88 0.17
CA ASN A 94 -16.92 4.27 1.23
C ASN A 94 -17.35 4.71 2.66
N ASP A 95 -18.43 5.49 2.83
CA ASP A 95 -19.02 5.78 4.12
C ASP A 95 -20.04 4.68 4.46
N PRO A 96 -19.83 3.88 5.53
CA PRO A 96 -20.75 2.80 5.89
C PRO A 96 -22.16 3.30 6.27
N ASP A 97 -22.28 4.58 6.59
CA ASP A 97 -23.54 5.20 7.01
C ASP A 97 -24.28 5.92 5.85
N VAL A 98 -23.74 5.87 4.62
CA VAL A 98 -24.30 6.58 3.47
C VAL A 98 -25.56 5.90 2.93
N SER A 99 -26.60 6.70 2.64
CA SER A 99 -27.79 6.21 1.96
C SER A 99 -27.69 6.31 0.43
N ARG A 100 -28.47 5.47 -0.28
CA ARG A 100 -28.62 5.54 -1.74
C ARG A 100 -29.04 6.94 -2.22
N ASP A 101 -29.95 7.58 -1.49
CA ASP A 101 -30.44 8.92 -1.84
C ASP A 101 -29.34 9.96 -1.67
N THR A 102 -28.52 9.86 -0.63
CA THR A 102 -27.34 10.72 -0.46
C THR A 102 -26.35 10.56 -1.62
N ILE A 103 -26.13 9.34 -2.10
CA ILE A 103 -25.27 9.09 -3.26
C ILE A 103 -25.88 9.70 -4.52
N LYS A 104 -27.17 9.48 -4.77
CA LYS A 104 -27.88 10.08 -5.92
C LYS A 104 -27.77 11.60 -5.94
N ASP A 105 -27.90 12.25 -4.78
CA ASP A 105 -27.85 13.70 -4.65
C ASP A 105 -26.42 14.24 -4.70
N LYS A 106 -25.53 13.76 -3.84
CA LYS A 106 -24.26 14.42 -3.51
C LYS A 106 -23.03 13.84 -4.20
N TYR A 107 -23.07 12.62 -4.73
CA TYR A 107 -21.92 12.06 -5.39
C TYR A 107 -21.54 12.92 -6.62
N SER A 108 -20.26 13.21 -6.72
CA SER A 108 -19.60 13.74 -7.93
C SER A 108 -18.26 13.05 -8.08
N ALA A 109 -17.82 12.81 -9.29
CA ALA A 109 -16.53 12.21 -9.55
C ALA A 109 -15.37 13.11 -9.10
N TYR A 110 -14.17 12.56 -9.13
CA TYR A 110 -12.93 13.31 -8.87
C TYR A 110 -12.84 14.53 -9.79
N ASN A 111 -12.63 15.69 -9.18
CA ASN A 111 -12.49 16.98 -9.86
C ASN A 111 -11.06 17.51 -9.66
N PRO A 112 -10.16 17.36 -10.63
CA PRO A 112 -8.79 17.84 -10.52
C PRO A 112 -8.60 19.31 -10.94
N THR A 113 -9.66 20.14 -10.93
CA THR A 113 -9.46 21.58 -11.19
C THR A 113 -8.58 22.20 -10.09
N PRO A 114 -7.69 23.14 -10.44
CA PRO A 114 -6.84 23.82 -9.48
C PRO A 114 -7.58 24.44 -8.31
N GLU A 115 -8.73 25.05 -8.61
CA GLU A 115 -9.59 25.69 -7.63
C GLU A 115 -10.12 24.69 -6.61
N TYR A 116 -10.50 23.51 -7.09
CA TYR A 116 -11.03 22.46 -6.23
C TYR A 116 -9.96 21.82 -5.36
N ILE A 117 -8.78 21.54 -5.93
CA ILE A 117 -7.62 21.04 -5.15
C ILE A 117 -7.27 22.03 -4.02
N LYS A 118 -7.25 23.33 -4.34
CA LYS A 118 -7.02 24.36 -3.34
C LYS A 118 -8.11 24.41 -2.26
N GLN A 119 -9.39 24.31 -2.65
CA GLN A 119 -10.51 24.27 -1.70
C GLN A 119 -10.37 23.13 -0.69
N VAL A 120 -10.02 21.91 -1.15
CA VAL A 120 -9.80 20.74 -0.29
C VAL A 120 -8.71 21.03 0.74
N THR A 121 -7.60 21.58 0.30
CA THR A 121 -6.48 21.92 1.19
C THR A 121 -6.82 23.03 2.17
N ASP A 122 -7.48 24.08 1.74
CA ASP A 122 -7.88 25.19 2.61
C ASP A 122 -8.86 24.68 3.69
N ALA A 123 -9.77 23.76 3.36
CA ALA A 123 -10.64 23.12 4.32
C ALA A 123 -9.88 22.32 5.39
N ALA A 124 -8.89 21.52 4.96
CA ALA A 124 -8.04 20.75 5.87
C ALA A 124 -7.19 21.66 6.78
N ARG A 125 -6.61 22.73 6.23
CA ARG A 125 -5.79 23.69 7.00
C ARG A 125 -6.61 24.43 8.05
N LYS A 126 -7.82 24.83 7.74
CA LYS A 126 -8.71 25.44 8.72
C LYS A 126 -8.97 24.52 9.92
N LEU A 127 -9.19 23.23 9.68
CA LEU A 127 -9.33 22.23 10.73
C LEU A 127 -8.02 22.01 11.50
N LEU A 128 -6.88 21.99 10.82
CA LEU A 128 -5.56 21.88 11.46
C LEU A 128 -5.27 23.06 12.39
N GLU A 129 -5.58 24.28 11.99
CA GLU A 129 -5.45 25.45 12.83
C GLU A 129 -6.30 25.37 14.11
N GLU A 130 -7.53 24.87 14.00
CA GLU A 130 -8.40 24.62 15.15
C GLU A 130 -7.77 23.63 16.13
N VAL A 131 -7.27 22.49 15.60
CA VAL A 131 -6.60 21.47 16.41
C VAL A 131 -5.34 22.02 17.09
N ASN A 132 -4.54 22.82 16.38
CA ASN A 132 -3.29 23.36 16.92
C ASN A 132 -3.50 24.46 17.98
N LYS A 133 -4.61 25.20 17.91
CA LYS A 133 -5.00 26.20 18.94
C LYS A 133 -5.53 25.55 20.22
N THR A 134 -5.93 24.28 20.16
CA THR A 134 -6.50 23.56 21.31
C THR A 134 -5.38 23.16 22.29
N LYS A 135 -5.45 23.67 23.53
CA LYS A 135 -4.53 23.26 24.60
C LYS A 135 -4.95 21.87 25.11
N VAL A 136 -4.07 20.90 25.03
CA VAL A 136 -4.29 19.50 25.38
C VAL A 136 -3.38 19.08 26.53
N ASP A 137 -3.97 18.47 27.58
CA ASP A 137 -3.24 17.75 28.62
C ASP A 137 -3.08 16.28 28.17
N SER A 138 -1.97 15.99 27.47
CA SER A 138 -1.74 14.67 26.88
C SER A 138 -1.75 13.55 27.94
N ASP A 139 -1.29 13.80 29.16
CA ASP A 139 -1.23 12.76 30.21
C ASP A 139 -2.62 12.26 30.63
N LYS A 140 -3.67 13.06 30.45
CA LYS A 140 -5.06 12.70 30.76
C LYS A 140 -5.82 12.03 29.60
N LEU A 141 -5.23 11.95 28.43
CA LEU A 141 -5.80 11.24 27.29
C LEU A 141 -5.51 9.73 27.36
N LYS A 142 -6.47 8.92 26.94
CA LYS A 142 -6.24 7.48 26.73
C LYS A 142 -5.30 7.24 25.54
N PRO A 143 -4.56 6.12 25.49
CA PRO A 143 -3.66 5.81 24.37
C PRO A 143 -4.33 5.93 22.98
N ARG A 144 -5.57 5.43 22.86
CA ARG A 144 -6.39 5.50 21.65
C ARG A 144 -6.66 6.95 21.20
N GLU A 145 -6.92 7.85 22.15
CA GLU A 145 -7.21 9.27 21.91
C GLU A 145 -5.94 10.05 21.54
N LYS A 146 -4.81 9.74 22.21
CA LYS A 146 -3.50 10.29 21.86
C LYS A 146 -3.11 9.91 20.42
N LYS A 147 -3.29 8.63 20.06
CA LYS A 147 -3.07 8.15 18.70
C LYS A 147 -3.94 8.93 17.72
N ALA A 148 -5.25 9.03 17.99
CA ALA A 148 -6.18 9.73 17.12
C ALA A 148 -5.82 11.21 16.94
N LEU A 149 -5.40 11.90 17.99
CA LEU A 149 -5.00 13.31 17.91
C LEU A 149 -3.71 13.46 17.07
N SER A 150 -2.73 12.59 17.26
CA SER A 150 -1.49 12.57 16.45
C SER A 150 -1.78 12.25 14.98
N GLN A 151 -2.61 11.26 14.72
CA GLN A 151 -3.06 10.91 13.37
C GLN A 151 -3.82 12.07 12.71
N LEU A 152 -4.73 12.73 13.44
CA LEU A 152 -5.52 13.84 12.94
C LEU A 152 -4.63 15.02 12.52
N LYS A 153 -3.66 15.41 13.36
CA LYS A 153 -2.71 16.49 13.02
C LYS A 153 -1.90 16.16 11.77
N HIS A 154 -1.35 14.97 11.70
CA HIS A 154 -0.59 14.53 10.53
C HIS A 154 -1.48 14.45 9.28
N TYR A 155 -2.67 13.87 9.39
CA TYR A 155 -3.61 13.71 8.28
C TYR A 155 -4.07 15.05 7.70
N LEU A 156 -4.43 16.01 8.56
CA LEU A 156 -4.82 17.35 8.14
C LEU A 156 -3.65 18.15 7.54
N LYS A 157 -2.40 17.89 7.99
CA LYS A 157 -1.21 18.54 7.46
C LYS A 157 -0.77 17.98 6.12
N THR A 158 -0.87 16.67 5.89
CA THR A 158 -0.17 15.99 4.80
C THR A 158 -1.05 15.08 3.94
N GLY A 159 -2.15 14.53 4.46
CA GLY A 159 -3.01 13.56 3.78
C GLY A 159 -4.26 14.19 3.19
N PHE A 160 -5.16 14.69 4.03
CA PHE A 160 -6.39 15.34 3.58
C PHE A 160 -6.09 16.66 2.90
N GLY A 161 -5.20 17.45 3.49
CA GLY A 161 -4.78 18.75 2.96
C GLY A 161 -3.89 18.68 1.74
N HIS A 162 -3.53 17.56 1.29
CA HIS A 162 -2.57 17.19 0.25
C HIS A 162 -1.34 18.11 0.16
N PRO A 163 -0.08 17.62 0.30
CA PRO A 163 1.11 18.48 0.39
C PRO A 163 1.41 19.26 -0.89
N PHE A 164 0.60 19.14 -1.90
CA PHE A 164 0.83 19.68 -3.24
C PHE A 164 0.00 20.92 -3.59
N ASP A 165 -0.88 21.34 -2.70
CA ASP A 165 -1.85 22.37 -3.00
C ASP A 165 -1.25 23.75 -3.28
N MET A 166 -0.17 24.08 -2.60
CA MET A 166 0.39 25.43 -2.70
C MET A 166 1.07 25.71 -4.02
N ASN A 167 1.61 24.65 -4.66
CA ASN A 167 2.33 24.77 -5.93
C ASN A 167 1.83 23.79 -6.98
N TYR A 168 0.86 22.92 -6.63
CA TYR A 168 0.18 22.02 -7.55
C TYR A 168 1.08 21.06 -8.36
N TYR A 169 2.11 20.47 -7.74
CA TYR A 169 3.14 19.74 -8.45
C TYR A 169 2.99 18.25 -8.54
N ALA A 170 2.21 17.64 -7.71
CA ALA A 170 2.19 16.19 -7.73
C ALA A 170 1.41 15.65 -8.90
N GLY A 171 1.49 14.34 -9.05
CA GLY A 171 0.83 13.60 -10.07
C GLY A 171 -0.69 13.81 -10.22
N ASP A 172 -1.32 14.41 -9.21
CA ASP A 172 -2.72 14.83 -9.30
C ASP A 172 -2.95 16.02 -10.22
N TRP A 173 -1.91 16.75 -10.55
CA TRP A 173 -2.08 17.93 -11.34
C TRP A 173 -1.16 18.01 -12.55
N MET A 174 0.06 18.58 -12.42
CA MET A 174 0.82 19.01 -13.60
C MET A 174 1.72 17.91 -14.16
N MET A 175 2.15 16.97 -13.36
CA MET A 175 3.27 16.09 -13.68
C MET A 175 2.88 14.67 -14.09
N GLY A 176 1.60 14.32 -14.05
CA GLY A 176 1.17 12.96 -14.39
C GLY A 176 1.24 11.96 -13.24
N PRO A 177 0.89 10.69 -13.51
CA PRO A 177 0.80 9.67 -12.48
C PRO A 177 2.15 9.33 -11.84
N THR A 178 2.16 9.07 -10.51
CA THR A 178 3.35 8.56 -9.82
C THR A 178 3.49 7.04 -9.97
N PHE A 179 4.63 6.48 -9.57
CA PHE A 179 5.06 5.11 -9.81
C PHE A 179 4.00 4.03 -9.56
N TYR A 180 3.28 4.05 -8.45
CA TYR A 180 2.16 3.13 -8.20
C TYR A 180 0.79 3.73 -8.47
N CYS A 181 0.76 4.90 -9.07
CA CYS A 181 -0.45 5.64 -9.39
C CYS A 181 -1.53 5.55 -8.29
N THR A 182 -1.22 6.07 -7.13
CA THR A 182 -2.17 6.12 -6.00
C THR A 182 -3.18 7.25 -6.13
N GLN A 183 -3.03 8.09 -7.15
CA GLN A 183 -3.88 9.23 -7.42
C GLN A 183 -5.30 8.81 -7.81
N PRO A 184 -6.30 9.68 -7.59
CA PRO A 184 -7.69 9.41 -7.96
C PRO A 184 -7.89 9.05 -9.43
N ILE A 185 -7.07 9.60 -10.35
CA ILE A 185 -7.16 9.29 -11.78
C ILE A 185 -6.95 7.80 -12.07
N CYS A 186 -6.03 7.13 -11.38
CA CYS A 186 -5.77 5.71 -11.54
C CYS A 186 -6.79 4.82 -10.81
N ASN A 187 -7.61 5.40 -9.96
CA ASN A 187 -8.65 4.73 -9.21
C ASN A 187 -10.07 5.03 -9.75
N VAL A 188 -10.19 5.67 -10.92
CA VAL A 188 -11.51 6.03 -11.48
C VAL A 188 -12.40 4.82 -11.67
N GLY A 189 -11.83 3.68 -12.05
CA GLY A 189 -12.55 2.43 -12.21
C GLY A 189 -13.11 1.91 -10.89
N LYS A 190 -12.30 1.92 -9.84
CA LYS A 190 -12.77 1.54 -8.49
C LYS A 190 -13.86 2.50 -7.99
N HIS A 191 -13.70 3.80 -8.17
CA HIS A 191 -14.70 4.79 -7.79
C HIS A 191 -16.02 4.57 -8.53
N LEU A 192 -15.96 4.21 -9.81
CA LEU A 192 -17.12 3.86 -10.61
C LEU A 192 -17.79 2.58 -10.12
N HIS A 193 -17.01 1.53 -9.86
CA HIS A 193 -17.52 0.28 -9.30
C HIS A 193 -18.25 0.53 -7.96
N ASP A 194 -17.61 1.24 -7.04
CA ASP A 194 -18.17 1.59 -5.73
C ASP A 194 -19.51 2.37 -5.90
N LEU A 195 -19.57 3.28 -6.88
CA LEU A 195 -20.79 4.04 -7.20
C LEU A 195 -21.91 3.15 -7.73
N LEU A 196 -21.64 2.30 -8.71
CA LEU A 196 -22.66 1.51 -9.41
C LEU A 196 -23.36 0.49 -8.49
N ILE A 197 -22.70 0.02 -7.44
CA ILE A 197 -23.31 -0.84 -6.42
C ILE A 197 -24.52 -0.15 -5.78
N PHE A 198 -24.43 1.18 -5.54
CA PHE A 198 -25.53 1.98 -4.97
C PHE A 198 -26.57 2.39 -6.00
N LEU A 199 -26.20 2.54 -7.26
CA LEU A 199 -27.05 3.10 -8.30
C LEU A 199 -27.63 2.05 -9.24
N LYS A 200 -28.10 0.91 -8.72
CA LYS A 200 -28.85 -0.07 -9.54
C LYS A 200 -30.11 0.60 -10.10
N PRO A 201 -30.27 0.71 -11.44
CA PRO A 201 -31.39 1.44 -12.02
C PRO A 201 -32.69 0.63 -11.91
N GLU A 202 -33.77 1.27 -11.51
CA GLU A 202 -35.10 0.71 -11.41
C GLU A 202 -36.10 1.38 -12.38
N ASN A 203 -35.72 2.52 -12.94
CA ASN A 203 -36.56 3.32 -13.84
C ASN A 203 -35.69 4.26 -14.70
N THR A 204 -36.33 4.97 -15.66
CA THR A 204 -35.68 5.92 -16.56
C THR A 204 -34.95 7.06 -15.83
N GLN A 205 -35.49 7.52 -14.70
CA GLN A 205 -34.89 8.60 -13.93
C GLN A 205 -33.56 8.14 -13.29
N ASP A 206 -33.50 6.89 -12.81
CA ASP A 206 -32.25 6.32 -12.29
C ASP A 206 -31.18 6.22 -13.37
N MET A 207 -31.56 5.84 -14.60
CA MET A 207 -30.63 5.83 -15.75
C MET A 207 -30.08 7.22 -16.05
N LYS A 208 -30.92 8.25 -15.98
CA LYS A 208 -30.49 9.63 -16.16
C LYS A 208 -29.52 10.07 -15.04
N VAL A 209 -29.79 9.72 -13.80
CA VAL A 209 -28.88 9.98 -12.68
C VAL A 209 -27.52 9.31 -12.91
N ILE A 210 -27.50 8.04 -13.34
CA ILE A 210 -26.26 7.32 -13.66
C ILE A 210 -25.51 8.04 -14.79
N GLU A 211 -26.20 8.38 -15.87
CA GLU A 211 -25.60 9.11 -17.00
C GLU A 211 -24.96 10.42 -16.54
N ASP A 212 -25.67 11.21 -15.72
CA ASP A 212 -25.17 12.49 -15.21
C ASP A 212 -23.94 12.31 -14.29
N LYS A 213 -23.90 11.25 -13.45
CA LYS A 213 -22.72 10.94 -12.65
C LYS A 213 -21.53 10.50 -13.55
N LEU A 214 -21.78 9.71 -14.59
CA LEU A 214 -20.74 9.31 -15.54
C LEU A 214 -20.17 10.53 -16.33
N LYS A 215 -20.99 11.52 -16.65
CA LYS A 215 -20.52 12.79 -17.23
C LYS A 215 -19.52 13.50 -16.30
N THR A 216 -19.74 13.49 -14.99
CA THR A 216 -18.75 14.07 -14.04
C THR A 216 -17.42 13.31 -14.05
N HIS A 217 -17.43 11.99 -14.24
CA HIS A 217 -16.18 11.22 -14.45
C HIS A 217 -15.45 11.63 -15.73
N ARG A 218 -16.18 11.71 -16.85
CA ARG A 218 -15.63 12.22 -18.12
C ARG A 218 -14.94 13.58 -17.92
N ASP A 219 -15.64 14.50 -17.28
CA ASP A 219 -15.15 15.86 -17.09
C ASP A 219 -13.90 15.90 -16.21
N GLY A 220 -13.82 15.06 -15.17
CA GLY A 220 -12.62 14.89 -14.33
C GLY A 220 -11.43 14.35 -15.12
N ILE A 221 -11.63 13.32 -15.96
CA ILE A 221 -10.57 12.74 -16.80
C ILE A 221 -10.05 13.77 -17.81
N LEU A 222 -10.95 14.48 -18.48
CA LEU A 222 -10.57 15.51 -19.45
C LEU A 222 -9.85 16.69 -18.77
N GLN A 223 -10.31 17.11 -17.58
CA GLN A 223 -9.62 18.14 -16.81
C GLN A 223 -8.22 17.71 -16.40
N TYR A 224 -8.03 16.44 -16.02
CA TYR A 224 -6.70 15.92 -15.72
C TYR A 224 -5.75 16.02 -16.90
N MET A 225 -6.24 15.71 -18.12
CA MET A 225 -5.46 15.90 -19.34
C MET A 225 -5.10 17.38 -19.57
N GLU A 226 -6.01 18.32 -19.30
CA GLU A 226 -5.70 19.76 -19.39
C GLU A 226 -4.66 20.19 -18.34
N ASN A 227 -4.65 19.59 -17.16
CA ASN A 227 -3.62 19.82 -16.14
C ASN A 227 -2.22 19.39 -16.62
N LEU A 228 -2.11 18.25 -17.31
CA LEU A 228 -0.85 17.81 -17.93
C LEU A 228 -0.39 18.76 -19.03
N LYS A 229 -1.32 19.24 -19.88
CA LYS A 229 -1.02 20.27 -20.89
C LYS A 229 -0.54 21.56 -20.24
N MET A 230 -1.11 21.93 -19.11
CA MET A 230 -0.67 23.07 -18.33
C MET A 230 0.74 22.84 -17.77
N GLY A 231 1.05 21.64 -17.27
CA GLY A 231 2.37 21.28 -16.73
C GLY A 231 3.51 21.64 -17.68
N LYS A 232 3.42 21.29 -18.96
CA LYS A 232 4.42 21.66 -19.97
C LYS A 232 4.60 23.17 -20.11
N LEU A 233 3.50 23.95 -20.05
CA LEU A 233 3.53 25.41 -20.18
C LEU A 233 4.16 26.09 -18.97
N TYR A 234 4.13 25.43 -17.83
CA TYR A 234 4.71 25.92 -16.59
C TYR A 234 6.10 25.32 -16.30
N GLY A 235 6.60 24.46 -17.18
CA GLY A 235 7.90 23.81 -17.03
C GLY A 235 7.92 22.68 -16.01
N MET A 236 6.75 22.12 -15.69
CA MET A 236 6.55 21.02 -14.74
C MET A 236 6.35 19.72 -15.51
N VAL A 237 7.44 19.06 -15.89
CA VAL A 237 7.44 17.80 -16.64
C VAL A 237 8.44 16.82 -16.04
N TYR A 238 8.17 15.53 -16.18
CA TYR A 238 9.09 14.46 -15.78
C TYR A 238 10.26 14.27 -16.76
N SER A 239 11.22 13.46 -16.34
CA SER A 239 12.22 12.92 -17.26
C SER A 239 11.60 11.87 -18.20
N GLU A 240 12.27 11.61 -19.34
CA GLU A 240 11.80 10.64 -20.35
C GLU A 240 11.53 9.27 -19.72
N GLU A 241 12.40 8.77 -18.84
CA GLU A 241 12.23 7.46 -18.19
C GLU A 241 11.05 7.43 -17.24
N ALA A 242 10.74 8.54 -16.58
CA ALA A 242 9.60 8.63 -15.67
C ALA A 242 8.28 8.73 -16.44
N CYS A 243 8.26 9.40 -17.57
CA CYS A 243 7.08 9.51 -18.44
C CYS A 243 6.64 8.16 -19.04
N VAL A 244 7.56 7.25 -19.35
CA VAL A 244 7.22 5.91 -19.84
C VAL A 244 6.39 5.14 -18.81
N LEU A 245 6.64 5.33 -17.52
CA LEU A 245 5.87 4.66 -16.45
C LEU A 245 4.41 5.14 -16.39
N GLU A 246 4.15 6.41 -16.72
CA GLU A 246 2.79 6.97 -16.69
C GLU A 246 1.87 6.28 -17.71
N GLU A 247 2.41 6.00 -18.89
CA GLU A 247 1.70 5.30 -19.95
C GLU A 247 1.30 3.88 -19.56
N ASP A 248 2.24 3.12 -18.97
CA ASP A 248 2.00 1.74 -18.57
C ASP A 248 0.87 1.63 -17.53
N TYR A 249 0.80 2.55 -16.58
CA TYR A 249 -0.27 2.55 -15.57
C TYR A 249 -1.66 2.87 -16.13
N VAL A 250 -1.74 3.82 -17.06
CA VAL A 250 -3.03 4.18 -17.68
C VAL A 250 -3.52 3.07 -18.60
N LYS A 251 -2.63 2.31 -19.24
CA LYS A 251 -2.98 1.14 -20.06
C LYS A 251 -3.69 0.06 -19.24
N ASP A 252 -3.22 -0.21 -18.04
CA ASP A 252 -3.81 -1.24 -17.17
C ASP A 252 -5.24 -0.89 -16.72
N ILE A 253 -5.60 0.41 -16.69
CA ILE A 253 -6.94 0.86 -16.33
C ILE A 253 -7.94 0.68 -17.48
N VAL A 254 -7.49 0.68 -18.72
CA VAL A 254 -8.33 0.68 -19.94
C VAL A 254 -8.59 -0.74 -20.46
N ASP A 255 -8.38 -1.80 -19.69
CA ASP A 255 -8.69 -3.17 -20.09
C ASP A 255 -10.20 -3.33 -20.33
N ASP A 256 -10.57 -3.76 -21.56
CA ASP A 256 -11.95 -3.98 -22.00
C ASP A 256 -12.75 -4.94 -21.08
N ASN A 257 -12.06 -5.87 -20.41
CA ASN A 257 -12.70 -6.80 -19.47
C ASN A 257 -13.22 -6.14 -18.20
N TYR A 258 -12.62 -5.02 -17.80
CA TYR A 258 -13.02 -4.28 -16.60
C TYR A 258 -14.45 -3.70 -16.76
N PHE A 259 -14.74 -3.07 -17.88
CA PHE A 259 -16.07 -2.50 -18.15
C PHE A 259 -17.15 -3.54 -18.36
N SER A 260 -16.81 -4.70 -18.93
CA SER A 260 -17.77 -5.81 -19.09
C SER A 260 -18.18 -6.42 -17.75
N SER A 261 -17.28 -6.54 -16.79
CA SER A 261 -17.58 -7.07 -15.45
C SER A 261 -18.55 -6.17 -14.67
N ILE A 262 -18.42 -4.85 -14.76
CA ILE A 262 -19.32 -3.90 -14.10
C ILE A 262 -20.74 -4.00 -14.63
N THR A 263 -20.91 -4.17 -15.95
CA THR A 263 -22.25 -4.28 -16.54
C THR A 263 -22.96 -5.58 -16.22
N GLU A 264 -22.24 -6.65 -15.88
CA GLU A 264 -22.82 -7.95 -15.51
C GLU A 264 -23.47 -7.93 -14.10
N GLU A 265 -23.00 -7.06 -13.22
CA GLU A 265 -23.58 -6.92 -11.88
C GLU A 265 -24.96 -6.23 -11.87
N VAL A 266 -25.32 -5.53 -12.94
CA VAL A 266 -26.63 -4.86 -13.08
C VAL A 266 -27.66 -5.81 -13.65
N ASN A 267 -28.18 -6.73 -12.83
CA ASN A 267 -29.25 -7.62 -13.23
C ASN A 267 -30.60 -6.94 -13.02
N THR A 268 -31.20 -6.45 -14.11
CA THR A 268 -32.54 -5.83 -14.10
C THR A 268 -33.41 -6.36 -15.22
N THR A 269 -34.66 -6.62 -14.95
CA THR A 269 -35.68 -6.99 -15.93
C THR A 269 -36.30 -5.79 -16.64
N TRP A 270 -35.98 -4.58 -16.18
CA TRP A 270 -36.46 -3.33 -16.76
C TRP A 270 -35.68 -2.99 -18.05
N ARG A 271 -36.37 -2.46 -19.03
CA ARG A 271 -35.74 -1.98 -20.28
C ARG A 271 -35.76 -0.46 -20.33
N ASP A 272 -34.66 0.14 -20.82
CA ASP A 272 -34.61 1.55 -21.11
C ASP A 272 -35.57 1.89 -22.26
N LYS A 273 -36.73 2.41 -21.91
CA LYS A 273 -37.80 2.76 -22.88
C LYS A 273 -37.43 3.94 -23.79
N GLN A 274 -36.44 4.77 -23.41
CA GLN A 274 -36.04 5.89 -24.24
C GLN A 274 -35.27 5.44 -25.50
N ASN A 275 -34.45 4.38 -25.37
CA ASN A 275 -33.63 3.87 -26.46
C ASN A 275 -34.13 2.52 -27.04
N GLY A 276 -35.17 1.92 -26.46
CA GLY A 276 -35.65 0.59 -26.86
C GLY A 276 -34.66 -0.56 -26.57
N THR A 277 -33.55 -0.27 -25.91
CA THR A 277 -32.47 -1.20 -25.59
C THR A 277 -32.59 -1.79 -24.18
N SER A 278 -31.86 -2.84 -23.88
CA SER A 278 -31.76 -3.34 -22.50
C SER A 278 -30.99 -2.34 -21.64
N VAL A 279 -31.26 -2.35 -20.32
CA VAL A 279 -30.50 -1.51 -19.37
C VAL A 279 -29.00 -1.80 -19.44
N LYS A 280 -28.62 -3.06 -19.62
CA LYS A 280 -27.22 -3.49 -19.78
C LYS A 280 -26.56 -2.85 -21.01
N GLU A 281 -27.24 -2.83 -22.15
CA GLU A 281 -26.73 -2.20 -23.37
C GLU A 281 -26.59 -0.69 -23.21
N SER A 282 -27.63 0.00 -22.71
CA SER A 282 -27.56 1.44 -22.44
C SER A 282 -26.45 1.79 -21.46
N LEU A 283 -26.26 1.01 -20.40
CA LEU A 283 -25.21 1.24 -19.42
C LEU A 283 -23.81 1.02 -20.04
N LYS A 284 -23.67 0.00 -20.90
CA LYS A 284 -22.43 -0.23 -21.65
C LYS A 284 -22.11 0.96 -22.56
N ASP A 285 -23.09 1.48 -23.29
CA ASP A 285 -22.91 2.64 -24.16
C ASP A 285 -22.50 3.90 -23.35
N TYR A 286 -23.10 4.11 -22.19
CA TYR A 286 -22.71 5.20 -21.30
C TYR A 286 -21.28 5.04 -20.78
N LEU A 287 -20.88 3.81 -20.39
CA LEU A 287 -19.53 3.53 -19.91
C LEU A 287 -18.49 3.77 -21.02
N VAL A 288 -18.75 3.28 -22.24
CA VAL A 288 -17.86 3.54 -23.37
C VAL A 288 -17.72 5.04 -23.62
N LYS A 289 -18.84 5.75 -23.70
CA LYS A 289 -18.89 7.19 -24.06
C LYS A 289 -18.27 8.08 -22.99
N TYR A 290 -18.55 7.82 -21.70
CA TYR A 290 -18.18 8.72 -20.61
C TYR A 290 -16.94 8.29 -19.83
N MET A 291 -16.49 7.04 -20.00
CA MET A 291 -15.27 6.52 -19.37
C MET A 291 -14.24 6.04 -20.39
N GLY A 292 -14.60 5.10 -21.25
CA GLY A 292 -13.67 4.50 -22.21
C GLY A 292 -13.06 5.52 -23.19
N GLU A 293 -13.88 6.31 -23.86
CA GLU A 293 -13.37 7.33 -24.79
C GLU A 293 -12.48 8.40 -24.13
N PRO A 294 -12.85 8.99 -22.96
CA PRO A 294 -11.98 9.93 -22.28
C PRO A 294 -10.65 9.31 -21.80
N MET A 295 -10.67 8.09 -21.28
CA MET A 295 -9.46 7.38 -20.88
C MET A 295 -8.57 7.06 -22.07
N HIS A 296 -9.15 6.63 -23.17
CA HIS A 296 -8.41 6.43 -24.42
C HIS A 296 -7.78 7.73 -24.94
N LYS A 297 -8.49 8.87 -24.85
CA LYS A 297 -7.91 10.18 -25.19
C LYS A 297 -6.75 10.55 -24.28
N LEU A 298 -6.86 10.31 -22.98
CA LEU A 298 -5.77 10.53 -22.01
C LEU A 298 -4.56 9.67 -22.36
N LEU A 299 -4.76 8.37 -22.60
CA LEU A 299 -3.69 7.46 -22.99
C LEU A 299 -2.98 7.93 -24.26
N ARG A 300 -3.74 8.22 -25.31
CA ARG A 300 -3.15 8.74 -26.56
C ARG A 300 -2.40 10.06 -26.38
N TYR A 301 -2.90 10.93 -25.50
CA TYR A 301 -2.21 12.17 -25.16
C TYR A 301 -0.86 11.89 -24.47
N LEU A 302 -0.82 10.97 -23.50
CA LEU A 302 0.41 10.56 -22.84
C LEU A 302 1.42 9.97 -23.84
N GLU A 303 0.98 9.02 -24.67
CA GLU A 303 1.82 8.32 -25.63
C GLU A 303 2.38 9.23 -26.75
N LEU A 304 1.53 10.06 -27.35
CA LEU A 304 1.83 10.72 -28.63
C LEU A 304 2.18 12.20 -28.51
N GLU A 305 1.78 12.84 -27.39
CA GLU A 305 1.98 14.27 -27.21
C GLU A 305 2.78 14.60 -25.96
N HIS A 306 2.34 14.11 -24.80
CA HIS A 306 2.99 14.42 -23.51
C HIS A 306 4.44 13.91 -23.47
N SER A 307 4.68 12.68 -23.92
CA SER A 307 6.00 12.06 -23.99
C SER A 307 7.03 12.90 -24.77
N LEU A 308 6.60 13.63 -25.80
CA LEU A 308 7.47 14.53 -26.56
C LEU A 308 7.94 15.77 -25.77
N HIS A 309 7.28 16.08 -24.66
CA HIS A 309 7.64 17.21 -23.80
C HIS A 309 8.43 16.78 -22.55
N CYS A 310 8.56 15.48 -22.31
CA CYS A 310 9.41 14.94 -21.27
C CYS A 310 10.89 15.22 -21.61
N VAL A 311 11.71 15.39 -20.59
CA VAL A 311 13.08 15.89 -20.80
C VAL A 311 14.13 14.83 -20.49
N PRO A 312 15.29 14.86 -21.19
CA PRO A 312 16.40 14.00 -20.80
C PRO A 312 16.80 14.17 -19.33
N SER A 313 17.18 13.10 -18.66
CA SER A 313 17.56 13.12 -17.22
C SER A 313 18.74 14.03 -16.90
N ASN A 314 19.62 14.33 -17.86
CA ASN A 314 20.68 15.31 -17.68
C ASN A 314 20.16 16.75 -17.59
N VAL A 315 18.94 17.01 -18.07
CA VAL A 315 18.24 18.30 -17.93
C VAL A 315 17.51 18.35 -16.60
N SER A 316 16.62 17.40 -16.35
CA SER A 316 15.92 17.28 -15.07
C SER A 316 15.77 15.82 -14.65
N SER A 317 16.27 15.50 -13.48
CA SER A 317 16.11 14.17 -12.88
C SER A 317 15.14 14.16 -11.69
N GLY A 318 14.50 15.29 -11.39
CA GLY A 318 13.57 15.41 -10.28
C GLY A 318 13.21 16.85 -9.96
N LEU A 319 12.43 17.06 -8.91
CA LEU A 319 11.84 18.36 -8.54
C LEU A 319 12.88 19.48 -8.32
N ALA A 320 14.12 19.15 -7.93
CA ALA A 320 15.15 20.18 -7.67
C ALA A 320 15.44 21.07 -8.88
N SER A 321 15.21 20.57 -10.09
CA SER A 321 15.47 21.28 -11.35
C SER A 321 14.22 21.94 -11.97
N LEU A 322 13.08 21.83 -11.30
CA LEU A 322 11.79 22.33 -11.78
C LEU A 322 11.36 23.61 -11.05
N PRO A 323 10.64 24.52 -11.72
CA PRO A 323 10.20 24.46 -13.12
C PRO A 323 11.33 24.79 -14.12
N LEU A 324 11.26 24.22 -15.32
CA LEU A 324 12.15 24.52 -16.43
C LEU A 324 11.91 25.93 -16.99
N ASP A 325 12.93 26.57 -17.54
CA ASP A 325 12.83 27.93 -18.13
C ASP A 325 12.11 27.99 -19.47
N PHE A 326 12.11 26.88 -20.20
CA PHE A 326 11.60 26.78 -21.56
C PHE A 326 10.84 25.47 -21.77
N VAL A 327 9.87 25.48 -22.65
CA VAL A 327 9.23 24.27 -23.13
C VAL A 327 10.22 23.42 -23.92
N TRP A 328 10.21 22.13 -23.69
CA TRP A 328 11.00 21.14 -24.43
C TRP A 328 10.10 20.37 -25.40
N PHE A 329 10.67 19.96 -26.51
CA PHE A 329 9.99 19.12 -27.49
C PHE A 329 10.98 18.17 -28.16
N ASN A 330 10.70 16.88 -28.07
CA ASN A 330 11.51 15.79 -28.62
C ASN A 330 13.00 15.92 -28.23
N GLY A 331 13.26 16.01 -26.93
CA GLY A 331 14.60 16.13 -26.36
C GLY A 331 15.31 17.47 -26.61
N THR A 332 14.64 18.44 -27.23
CA THR A 332 15.24 19.72 -27.63
C THR A 332 14.54 20.92 -26.96
N LYS A 333 15.36 21.84 -26.43
CA LYS A 333 14.90 23.08 -25.81
C LYS A 333 14.36 24.05 -26.83
N ASN A 334 13.11 24.48 -26.68
CA ASN A 334 12.54 25.54 -27.54
C ASN A 334 12.79 26.92 -26.92
N THR A 335 13.83 27.60 -27.35
CA THR A 335 14.20 28.93 -26.84
C THR A 335 13.21 30.06 -27.14
N SER A 336 12.30 29.83 -28.08
CA SER A 336 11.23 30.78 -28.42
C SER A 336 10.02 30.65 -27.49
N TRP A 337 9.94 29.59 -26.68
CA TRP A 337 8.80 29.32 -25.84
C TRP A 337 9.20 29.24 -24.37
N LYS A 338 9.18 30.37 -23.69
CA LYS A 338 9.41 30.47 -22.25
C LYS A 338 8.24 29.90 -21.49
N THR A 339 8.54 29.21 -20.38
CA THR A 339 7.53 28.72 -19.42
C THR A 339 7.04 29.86 -18.51
N SER A 340 5.81 29.72 -17.96
CA SER A 340 5.22 30.72 -17.06
C SER A 340 5.73 30.39 -15.66
N LYS A 341 6.34 30.03 -14.99
CA LYS A 341 6.77 29.78 -13.61
C LYS A 341 5.85 30.29 -12.49
N MET A 342 4.73 30.91 -12.84
CA MET A 342 3.78 31.46 -11.88
C MET A 342 2.43 30.75 -12.02
N LEU A 343 1.84 30.29 -10.92
CA LEU A 343 0.53 29.68 -10.94
C LEU A 343 -0.55 30.66 -11.39
N PRO A 344 -1.48 30.25 -12.27
CA PRO A 344 -2.62 31.08 -12.62
C PRO A 344 -3.45 31.37 -11.36
N LYS A 345 -4.03 32.57 -11.27
CA LYS A 345 -4.92 33.06 -10.20
C LYS A 345 -4.24 33.33 -8.87
N THR A 346 -3.26 32.58 -8.44
CA THR A 346 -2.58 32.83 -7.13
C THR A 346 -1.33 33.69 -7.28
N SER A 347 -0.76 33.77 -8.50
CA SER A 347 0.54 34.40 -8.76
C SER A 347 1.67 33.87 -7.87
N GLU A 348 1.54 32.65 -7.39
CA GLU A 348 2.55 31.96 -6.59
C GLU A 348 3.67 31.44 -7.49
N GLU A 349 4.92 31.69 -7.11
CA GLU A 349 6.09 31.18 -7.84
C GLU A 349 6.23 29.68 -7.61
N LEU A 350 6.36 28.93 -8.69
CA LEU A 350 6.61 27.49 -8.66
C LEU A 350 8.04 27.20 -8.16
N SER A 351 8.19 26.22 -7.29
CA SER A 351 9.49 25.73 -6.81
C SER A 351 9.42 24.24 -6.42
N GLY A 352 10.05 23.39 -7.24
CA GLY A 352 10.08 21.95 -6.95
C GLY A 352 10.75 21.60 -5.64
N LYS A 353 11.78 22.35 -5.21
CA LYS A 353 12.42 22.19 -3.90
C LYS A 353 11.45 22.45 -2.74
N ARG A 354 10.63 23.48 -2.86
CA ARG A 354 9.59 23.78 -1.86
C ARG A 354 8.52 22.70 -1.83
N ALA A 355 8.07 22.23 -3.00
CA ALA A 355 7.13 21.12 -3.09
C ALA A 355 7.69 19.87 -2.41
N TYR A 356 8.93 19.52 -2.69
CA TYR A 356 9.58 18.37 -2.06
C TYR A 356 9.64 18.49 -0.53
N SER A 357 9.96 19.67 -0.02
CA SER A 357 9.96 19.92 1.44
C SER A 357 8.57 19.74 2.07
N MET A 358 7.49 19.96 1.31
CA MET A 358 6.11 19.75 1.77
C MET A 358 5.67 18.26 1.65
N ILE A 359 6.20 17.54 0.65
CA ILE A 359 5.93 16.12 0.43
C ILE A 359 6.59 15.24 1.48
N LEU A 360 7.83 15.56 1.85
CA LEU A 360 8.69 14.71 2.68
C LEU A 360 8.03 14.29 4.02
N PRO A 361 7.38 15.18 4.80
CA PRO A 361 6.71 14.81 6.05
C PRO A 361 5.57 13.81 5.91
N TYR A 362 4.93 13.72 4.74
CA TYR A 362 3.91 12.71 4.48
C TYR A 362 4.49 11.29 4.62
N PHE A 363 5.68 11.07 4.08
CA PHE A 363 6.34 9.77 4.09
C PHE A 363 7.14 9.52 5.37
N THR A 364 7.86 10.52 5.88
CA THR A 364 8.74 10.37 7.04
C THR A 364 8.01 10.48 8.39
N THR A 365 6.82 11.05 8.40
CA THR A 365 5.99 11.30 9.60
C THR A 365 6.70 12.12 10.70
N ASN A 366 7.67 12.93 10.32
CA ASN A 366 8.39 13.87 11.18
C ASN A 366 8.65 15.17 10.42
N ASP A 367 9.28 16.14 11.08
CA ASP A 367 9.55 17.46 10.53
C ASP A 367 11.01 17.65 10.06
N MET A 368 11.72 16.55 9.77
CA MET A 368 13.08 16.63 9.22
C MET A 368 13.07 17.35 7.88
N THR A 369 14.00 18.28 7.72
CA THR A 369 14.24 18.95 6.45
C THR A 369 14.92 18.03 5.43
N PRO A 370 14.83 18.31 4.13
CA PRO A 370 15.55 17.56 3.10
C PRO A 370 17.06 17.45 3.35
N LEU A 371 17.71 18.50 3.88
CA LEU A 371 19.14 18.49 4.17
C LEU A 371 19.48 17.60 5.38
N GLU A 372 18.63 17.58 6.40
CA GLU A 372 18.81 16.68 7.55
C GLU A 372 18.67 15.22 7.13
N VAL A 373 17.69 14.91 6.27
CA VAL A 373 17.51 13.56 5.71
C VAL A 373 18.71 13.17 4.83
N HIS A 374 19.20 14.09 4.02
CA HIS A 374 20.40 13.88 3.19
C HIS A 374 21.64 13.57 4.05
N GLN A 375 21.86 14.36 5.09
CA GLN A 375 22.97 14.18 6.03
C GLN A 375 22.83 12.85 6.79
N LEU A 376 21.64 12.50 7.24
CA LEU A 376 21.35 11.22 7.87
C LEU A 376 21.75 10.03 6.97
N GLY A 377 21.47 10.12 5.66
CA GLY A 377 21.90 9.12 4.69
C GLY A 377 23.42 8.94 4.64
N LYS A 378 24.17 10.05 4.65
CA LYS A 378 25.63 10.02 4.68
C LYS A 378 26.18 9.40 5.97
N GLU A 379 25.58 9.73 7.11
CA GLU A 379 25.96 9.17 8.41
C GLU A 379 25.72 7.66 8.46
N GLN A 380 24.55 7.20 8.00
CA GLN A 380 24.25 5.79 7.96
C GLN A 380 25.19 5.03 6.99
N LEU A 381 25.46 5.61 5.84
CA LEU A 381 26.39 5.02 4.89
C LEU A 381 27.83 4.88 5.47
N LYS A 382 28.29 5.89 6.21
CA LYS A 382 29.58 5.86 6.92
C LYS A 382 29.65 4.73 7.96
N LEU A 383 28.54 4.37 8.58
CA LEU A 383 28.47 3.27 9.55
C LEU A 383 28.37 1.90 8.87
N LEU A 384 27.61 1.79 7.79
CA LEU A 384 27.25 0.51 7.18
C LEU A 384 28.26 0.02 6.14
N TYR A 385 28.88 0.93 5.36
CA TYR A 385 29.77 0.57 4.27
C TYR A 385 31.03 -0.21 4.73
N PRO A 386 31.70 0.15 5.84
CA PRO A 386 32.81 -0.63 6.37
C PRO A 386 32.43 -2.07 6.71
N LEU A 387 31.22 -2.32 7.18
CA LEU A 387 30.74 -3.68 7.49
C LEU A 387 30.61 -4.55 6.22
N ALA A 388 30.19 -3.94 5.11
CA ALA A 388 30.16 -4.63 3.81
C ALA A 388 31.58 -4.96 3.30
N VAL A 389 32.54 -4.05 3.50
CA VAL A 389 33.94 -4.27 3.17
C VAL A 389 34.52 -5.43 3.98
N GLU A 390 34.21 -5.49 5.28
CA GLU A 390 34.64 -6.61 6.13
C GLU A 390 34.02 -7.96 5.70
N ALA A 391 32.76 -7.95 5.25
CA ALA A 391 32.12 -9.14 4.69
C ALA A 391 32.84 -9.61 3.40
N ALA A 392 33.26 -8.68 2.54
CA ALA A 392 34.02 -8.98 1.34
C ALA A 392 35.42 -9.56 1.67
N LYS A 393 36.14 -8.95 2.63
CA LYS A 393 37.43 -9.47 3.12
C LYS A 393 37.30 -10.87 3.72
N SER A 394 36.29 -11.09 4.54
CA SER A 394 35.99 -12.39 5.15
C SER A 394 35.71 -13.47 4.10
N PHE A 395 34.95 -13.12 3.05
CA PHE A 395 34.61 -14.05 1.98
C PHE A 395 35.85 -14.42 1.11
N THR A 396 36.62 -13.40 0.71
CA THR A 396 37.73 -13.58 -0.22
C THR A 396 39.03 -14.04 0.45
N GLY A 397 39.11 -13.93 1.78
CA GLY A 397 40.36 -14.14 2.52
C GLY A 397 41.46 -13.08 2.23
N ASN A 398 41.10 -11.98 1.55
CA ASN A 398 42.05 -10.93 1.16
C ASN A 398 41.92 -9.71 2.08
N ASN A 399 43.02 -9.26 2.67
CA ASN A 399 43.04 -8.13 3.59
C ASN A 399 43.09 -6.75 2.87
N SER A 400 43.49 -6.72 1.59
CA SER A 400 43.46 -5.50 0.77
C SER A 400 42.02 -5.13 0.45
N GLU A 401 41.58 -3.97 0.87
CA GLU A 401 40.20 -3.52 0.68
C GLU A 401 39.78 -3.49 -0.80
N SER A 402 40.62 -2.89 -1.65
CA SER A 402 40.33 -2.75 -3.09
C SER A 402 40.28 -4.10 -3.81
N GLU A 403 41.19 -5.01 -3.49
CA GLU A 403 41.25 -6.35 -4.09
C GLU A 403 40.10 -7.22 -3.58
N ALA A 404 39.81 -7.19 -2.26
CA ALA A 404 38.70 -7.92 -1.67
C ALA A 404 37.37 -7.49 -2.31
N ILE A 405 37.14 -6.19 -2.47
CA ILE A 405 35.92 -5.66 -3.11
C ILE A 405 35.86 -6.10 -4.58
N ALA A 406 36.97 -6.04 -5.33
CA ALA A 406 36.98 -6.44 -6.73
C ALA A 406 36.62 -7.93 -6.90
N LEU A 407 37.29 -8.81 -6.18
CA LEU A 407 37.02 -10.25 -6.19
C LEU A 407 35.62 -10.59 -5.72
N PHE A 408 35.14 -9.90 -4.69
CA PHE A 408 33.81 -10.14 -4.17
C PHE A 408 32.72 -9.69 -5.15
N LYS A 409 32.91 -8.58 -5.86
CA LYS A 409 31.98 -8.12 -6.92
C LYS A 409 31.90 -9.13 -8.08
N GLU A 410 33.01 -9.76 -8.46
CA GLU A 410 32.99 -10.82 -9.46
C GLU A 410 32.13 -11.99 -8.99
N GLU A 411 32.27 -12.43 -7.74
CA GLU A 411 31.47 -13.50 -7.19
C GLU A 411 30.00 -13.11 -7.05
N LEU A 412 29.66 -11.88 -6.58
CA LEU A 412 28.29 -11.40 -6.51
C LEU A 412 27.58 -11.46 -7.86
N ASN A 413 28.32 -11.29 -8.96
CA ASN A 413 27.83 -11.35 -10.32
C ASN A 413 27.84 -12.75 -10.95
N ALA A 414 28.37 -13.75 -10.25
CA ALA A 414 28.37 -15.13 -10.75
C ALA A 414 26.93 -15.62 -10.98
N SER A 415 26.73 -16.39 -12.07
CA SER A 415 25.40 -16.91 -12.45
C SER A 415 24.80 -17.84 -11.40
N SER A 416 25.65 -18.51 -10.60
CA SER A 416 25.26 -19.34 -9.45
C SER A 416 24.41 -18.61 -8.41
N ASN A 417 24.57 -17.28 -8.28
CA ASN A 417 23.85 -16.42 -7.35
C ASN A 417 22.45 -16.01 -7.83
N PHE A 418 22.03 -16.48 -9.00
CA PHE A 418 20.71 -16.17 -9.56
C PHE A 418 19.92 -17.44 -9.83
N PHE A 419 18.60 -17.32 -9.99
CA PHE A 419 17.73 -18.44 -10.27
C PHE A 419 17.68 -18.80 -11.77
N ASN A 420 18.17 -17.91 -12.64
CA ASN A 420 18.46 -18.21 -14.05
C ASN A 420 19.96 -18.18 -14.28
N ASN A 421 20.56 -19.34 -14.58
CA ASN A 421 22.02 -19.46 -14.83
C ASN A 421 22.43 -18.85 -16.17
N GLU A 422 21.49 -18.66 -17.09
CA GLU A 422 21.70 -18.14 -18.44
C GLU A 422 20.72 -17.02 -18.74
N SER A 423 21.03 -16.20 -19.73
CA SER A 423 20.10 -15.22 -20.27
C SER A 423 18.85 -15.89 -20.84
N PHE A 424 17.72 -15.25 -20.70
CA PHE A 424 16.48 -15.76 -21.30
C PHE A 424 16.56 -15.73 -22.83
N PRO A 425 15.98 -16.71 -23.54
CA PRO A 425 15.99 -16.76 -24.99
C PRO A 425 15.20 -15.58 -25.59
N GLU A 426 15.43 -15.27 -26.86
CA GLU A 426 14.85 -14.10 -27.54
C GLU A 426 13.32 -14.08 -27.50
N ASN A 427 12.67 -15.23 -27.61
CA ASN A 427 11.22 -15.37 -27.48
C ASN A 427 10.69 -15.14 -26.05
N GLU A 428 11.56 -15.06 -25.05
CA GLU A 428 11.29 -14.66 -23.67
C GLU A 428 12.08 -13.41 -23.26
N SER A 429 12.60 -12.63 -24.23
CA SER A 429 13.19 -11.31 -23.96
C SER A 429 12.18 -10.40 -23.24
N ASP A 430 12.65 -9.36 -22.53
CA ASP A 430 11.77 -8.48 -21.77
C ASP A 430 10.60 -7.97 -22.62
N LYS A 431 10.88 -7.48 -23.84
CA LYS A 431 9.86 -7.00 -24.77
C LYS A 431 8.81 -8.07 -25.12
N MET A 432 9.23 -9.32 -25.35
CA MET A 432 8.29 -10.41 -25.68
C MET A 432 7.54 -10.89 -24.44
N ALA A 433 8.22 -10.97 -23.30
CA ALA A 433 7.63 -11.40 -22.05
C ALA A 433 6.55 -10.42 -21.56
N HIS A 434 6.80 -9.10 -21.58
CA HIS A 434 5.81 -8.09 -21.22
C HIS A 434 4.54 -8.20 -22.08
N ARG A 435 4.69 -8.47 -23.37
CA ARG A 435 3.55 -8.60 -24.30
C ARG A 435 2.76 -9.90 -24.13
N LEU A 436 3.44 -11.02 -23.85
CA LEU A 436 2.83 -12.35 -23.94
C LEU A 436 2.53 -13.01 -22.59
N CYS A 437 3.14 -12.55 -21.50
CA CYS A 437 3.17 -13.25 -20.22
C CYS A 437 2.47 -12.46 -19.09
N SER A 438 1.41 -11.71 -19.42
CA SER A 438 0.68 -10.81 -18.52
C SER A 438 -0.10 -11.51 -17.38
N ASN A 439 -0.25 -12.83 -17.42
CA ASN A 439 -0.90 -13.62 -16.36
C ASN A 439 -0.23 -14.98 -16.20
N ALA A 440 -0.45 -15.64 -15.07
CA ALA A 440 0.20 -16.91 -14.74
C ALA A 440 -0.01 -18.03 -15.77
N LYS A 441 -1.17 -18.11 -16.40
CA LYS A 441 -1.45 -19.10 -17.46
C LYS A 441 -0.64 -18.80 -18.72
N ALA A 442 -0.60 -17.56 -19.13
CA ALA A 442 0.19 -17.10 -20.26
C ALA A 442 1.70 -17.22 -19.99
N ALA A 443 2.16 -16.86 -18.79
CA ALA A 443 3.56 -16.97 -18.37
C ALA A 443 4.05 -18.43 -18.45
N LYS A 444 3.28 -19.38 -17.96
CA LYS A 444 3.59 -20.82 -18.08
C LYS A 444 3.70 -21.28 -19.53
N LYS A 445 2.87 -20.74 -20.43
CA LYS A 445 2.80 -21.16 -21.82
C LYS A 445 3.87 -20.50 -22.70
N TYR A 446 4.06 -19.20 -22.54
CA TYR A 446 4.88 -18.39 -23.47
C TYR A 446 6.24 -17.97 -22.89
N CYS A 447 6.41 -18.06 -21.55
CA CYS A 447 7.66 -17.77 -20.87
C CYS A 447 8.12 -18.93 -19.96
N PRO A 448 8.23 -20.19 -20.49
CA PRO A 448 8.49 -21.36 -19.65
C PRO A 448 9.85 -21.34 -18.95
N LYS A 449 10.89 -20.72 -19.53
CA LYS A 449 12.21 -20.58 -18.90
C LYS A 449 12.15 -19.60 -17.72
N ARG A 450 11.52 -18.43 -17.90
CA ARG A 450 11.28 -17.49 -16.80
C ARG A 450 10.42 -18.10 -15.70
N TRP A 451 9.38 -18.85 -16.09
CA TRP A 451 8.51 -19.53 -15.13
C TRP A 451 9.26 -20.57 -14.30
N ALA A 452 10.13 -21.39 -14.93
CA ALA A 452 10.94 -22.38 -14.23
C ALA A 452 11.88 -21.69 -13.22
N ALA A 453 12.58 -20.64 -13.63
CA ALA A 453 13.46 -19.89 -12.74
C ALA A 453 12.69 -19.25 -11.56
N LEU A 454 11.49 -18.73 -11.79
CA LEU A 454 10.61 -18.22 -10.72
C LEU A 454 10.20 -19.34 -9.74
N GLN A 455 9.94 -20.57 -10.22
CA GLN A 455 9.60 -21.69 -9.33
C GLN A 455 10.78 -22.09 -8.42
N GLU A 456 12.02 -22.02 -8.92
CA GLU A 456 13.21 -22.22 -8.07
C GLU A 456 13.34 -21.11 -7.04
N TRP A 457 13.04 -19.85 -7.40
CA TRP A 457 12.98 -18.75 -6.44
C TRP A 457 11.91 -18.99 -5.37
N PHE A 458 10.71 -19.40 -5.75
CA PHE A 458 9.65 -19.77 -4.79
C PHE A 458 10.07 -20.88 -3.85
N LYS A 459 10.81 -21.87 -4.33
CA LYS A 459 11.33 -22.96 -3.51
C LYS A 459 12.30 -22.44 -2.45
N GLU A 460 13.27 -21.62 -2.85
CA GLU A 460 14.23 -21.00 -1.94
C GLU A 460 13.52 -20.12 -0.90
N ALA A 461 12.64 -19.23 -1.32
CA ALA A 461 11.87 -18.36 -0.43
C ALA A 461 11.07 -19.15 0.61
N ARG A 462 10.43 -20.29 0.23
CA ARG A 462 9.75 -21.17 1.20
C ARG A 462 10.72 -21.80 2.18
N THR A 463 11.89 -22.22 1.72
CA THR A 463 12.94 -22.80 2.58
C THR A 463 13.38 -21.78 3.60
N VAL A 464 13.72 -20.56 3.19
CA VAL A 464 14.13 -19.48 4.09
C VAL A 464 13.03 -19.14 5.09
N MET A 465 11.76 -18.96 4.64
CA MET A 465 10.64 -18.70 5.54
C MET A 465 10.50 -19.79 6.62
N SER A 466 10.67 -21.07 6.24
CA SER A 466 10.57 -22.19 7.20
C SER A 466 11.70 -22.22 8.22
N MET A 467 12.90 -21.80 7.82
CA MET A 467 14.07 -21.73 8.69
C MET A 467 14.07 -20.51 9.61
N LEU A 468 13.52 -19.37 9.16
CA LEU A 468 13.42 -18.16 9.96
C LEU A 468 12.36 -18.28 11.08
N TYR A 469 11.26 -18.98 10.80
CA TYR A 469 10.13 -19.04 11.73
C TYR A 469 10.48 -19.49 13.16
N PRO A 470 11.18 -20.61 13.38
CA PRO A 470 11.57 -21.02 14.72
C PRO A 470 12.53 -20.06 15.42
N LYS A 471 13.35 -19.31 14.68
CA LYS A 471 14.37 -18.39 15.23
C LYS A 471 13.78 -17.11 15.83
N ILE A 472 12.53 -16.77 15.48
CA ILE A 472 11.85 -15.57 15.97
C ILE A 472 10.87 -15.82 17.14
N VAL A 473 10.70 -17.08 17.58
CA VAL A 473 9.71 -17.45 18.60
C VAL A 473 9.93 -16.70 19.91
N ASP A 474 11.19 -16.47 20.27
CA ASP A 474 11.53 -15.75 21.50
C ASP A 474 11.41 -14.22 21.40
N MET A 475 11.05 -13.70 20.24
CA MET A 475 10.90 -12.26 20.01
C MET A 475 9.46 -11.76 20.10
N PHE A 476 8.45 -12.65 20.05
CA PHE A 476 7.04 -12.32 19.96
C PHE A 476 6.16 -13.18 20.85
N TYR A 477 4.94 -12.73 21.12
CA TYR A 477 3.89 -13.52 21.77
C TYR A 477 3.07 -14.26 20.72
N PHE A 478 3.09 -15.60 20.79
CA PHE A 478 2.34 -16.49 19.89
C PHE A 478 0.99 -16.95 20.49
N ALA A 479 0.71 -16.61 21.72
CA ALA A 479 -0.54 -16.94 22.40
C ALA A 479 -0.81 -15.96 23.55
N GLY A 480 -2.00 -16.08 24.16
CA GLY A 480 -2.42 -15.27 25.31
C GLY A 480 -2.90 -13.88 24.92
N ASP A 481 -3.09 -13.02 25.93
CA ASP A 481 -3.70 -11.69 25.75
C ASP A 481 -2.83 -10.74 24.91
N LYS A 482 -1.52 -10.96 24.90
CA LYS A 482 -0.55 -10.18 24.10
C LYS A 482 -0.20 -10.83 22.77
N HIS A 483 -0.98 -11.82 22.30
CA HIS A 483 -0.76 -12.48 21.02
C HIS A 483 -0.62 -11.45 19.90
N SER A 484 0.53 -11.44 19.23
CA SER A 484 0.89 -10.43 18.20
C SER A 484 1.26 -11.03 16.84
N THR A 485 1.33 -12.37 16.75
CA THR A 485 1.67 -13.05 15.51
C THR A 485 0.43 -13.48 14.74
N PRO A 486 0.39 -13.28 13.39
CA PRO A 486 -0.79 -13.66 12.62
C PRO A 486 -0.93 -15.17 12.46
N ASN A 487 -2.18 -15.64 12.40
CA ASN A 487 -2.53 -17.02 12.07
C ASN A 487 -2.63 -17.24 10.55
N CYS A 488 -2.90 -16.20 9.79
CA CYS A 488 -3.03 -16.25 8.34
C CYS A 488 -1.71 -16.72 7.69
N PRO A 489 -1.73 -17.69 6.76
CA PRO A 489 -0.52 -18.09 6.04
C PRO A 489 -0.10 -17.07 4.99
N VAL A 490 1.16 -17.17 4.53
CA VAL A 490 1.71 -16.42 3.41
C VAL A 490 1.84 -17.34 2.20
N THR A 491 1.34 -16.91 1.04
CA THR A 491 1.47 -17.60 -0.24
C THR A 491 2.36 -16.80 -1.18
N LEU A 492 3.30 -17.49 -1.85
CA LEU A 492 4.14 -16.88 -2.88
C LEU A 492 3.36 -16.77 -4.19
N VAL A 493 3.38 -15.59 -4.80
CA VAL A 493 2.73 -15.32 -6.08
C VAL A 493 3.67 -14.58 -7.04
N PRO A 494 3.54 -14.79 -8.38
CA PRO A 494 4.29 -14.00 -9.34
C PRO A 494 3.79 -12.56 -9.34
N ASP A 495 4.72 -11.60 -9.26
CA ASP A 495 4.43 -10.22 -9.62
C ASP A 495 4.66 -10.03 -11.11
N LEU A 496 3.58 -9.83 -11.84
CA LEU A 496 3.56 -9.69 -13.29
C LEU A 496 3.47 -8.23 -13.75
N ASN A 497 3.77 -7.28 -12.87
CA ASN A 497 3.94 -5.88 -13.24
C ASN A 497 5.34 -5.67 -13.85
N PRO A 498 5.46 -5.22 -15.12
CA PRO A 498 6.75 -4.98 -15.79
C PRO A 498 7.68 -3.99 -15.05
N SER A 499 7.09 -3.04 -14.32
CA SER A 499 7.84 -2.03 -13.57
C SER A 499 8.39 -2.54 -12.24
N SER A 500 7.88 -3.67 -11.72
CA SER A 500 8.35 -4.25 -10.45
C SER A 500 9.76 -4.79 -10.57
N GLY A 501 10.60 -4.41 -9.62
CA GLY A 501 11.99 -4.87 -9.52
C GLY A 501 12.31 -5.59 -8.22
N ILE A 502 11.45 -5.47 -7.19
CA ILE A 502 11.68 -6.01 -5.84
C ILE A 502 10.44 -6.77 -5.37
N GLN A 503 10.65 -7.70 -4.43
CA GLN A 503 9.56 -8.40 -3.76
C GLN A 503 8.68 -7.41 -2.99
N SER A 504 7.43 -7.82 -2.73
CA SER A 504 6.47 -7.03 -1.95
C SER A 504 5.48 -7.93 -1.20
N TYR A 505 4.77 -7.35 -0.23
CA TYR A 505 3.82 -8.07 0.61
C TYR A 505 2.42 -7.44 0.56
N ASP A 506 1.40 -8.30 0.40
CA ASP A 506 -0.01 -7.93 0.55
C ASP A 506 -0.65 -8.74 1.68
N GLY A 507 -1.20 -8.04 2.68
CA GLY A 507 -1.93 -8.67 3.76
C GLY A 507 -3.32 -9.14 3.34
N SER A 508 -3.82 -10.18 4.02
CA SER A 508 -5.20 -10.66 3.90
C SER A 508 -6.18 -9.77 4.68
N ASP A 509 -7.47 -10.11 4.62
CA ASP A 509 -8.47 -9.56 5.53
C ASP A 509 -8.31 -10.11 6.98
N SER A 510 -9.08 -9.56 7.91
CA SER A 510 -9.02 -9.95 9.33
C SER A 510 -9.48 -11.39 9.61
N MET A 511 -10.18 -12.03 8.68
CA MET A 511 -10.70 -13.40 8.78
C MET A 511 -9.84 -14.40 8.02
N CYS A 512 -8.79 -13.93 7.33
CA CYS A 512 -7.94 -14.74 6.46
C CYS A 512 -8.73 -15.58 5.43
N LEU A 513 -9.69 -14.94 4.76
CA LEU A 513 -10.50 -15.62 3.73
C LEU A 513 -9.69 -16.03 2.50
N LYS A 514 -8.58 -15.34 2.25
CA LYS A 514 -7.53 -15.69 1.32
C LYS A 514 -6.19 -15.60 2.04
N PRO A 515 -5.17 -16.37 1.68
CA PRO A 515 -3.82 -16.19 2.23
C PRO A 515 -3.27 -14.80 1.98
N SER A 516 -2.41 -14.31 2.86
CA SER A 516 -1.54 -13.16 2.55
C SER A 516 -0.61 -13.51 1.40
N ARG A 517 -0.18 -12.52 0.61
CA ARG A 517 0.65 -12.74 -0.57
C ARG A 517 2.04 -12.16 -0.38
N TYR A 518 3.03 -12.92 -0.78
CA TYR A 518 4.40 -12.49 -0.97
C TYR A 518 4.68 -12.52 -2.47
N ASN A 519 4.77 -11.35 -3.07
CA ASN A 519 4.88 -11.16 -4.51
C ASN A 519 6.36 -11.19 -4.91
N ILE A 520 6.72 -11.97 -5.93
CA ILE A 520 8.10 -12.09 -6.42
C ILE A 520 8.14 -11.63 -7.89
N PRO A 521 9.02 -10.69 -8.27
CA PRO A 521 9.08 -10.10 -9.61
C PRO A 521 9.39 -11.15 -10.68
N PHE A 522 8.64 -11.07 -11.79
CA PHE A 522 8.78 -12.00 -12.91
C PHE A 522 9.65 -11.45 -14.05
N PHE A 523 9.67 -10.13 -14.25
CA PHE A 523 10.27 -9.51 -15.43
C PHE A 523 11.69 -8.95 -15.21
N LEU A 524 12.46 -9.54 -14.32
CA LEU A 524 13.87 -9.23 -14.18
C LEU A 524 14.70 -10.01 -15.21
N LYS A 525 15.80 -9.43 -15.71
CA LYS A 525 16.79 -10.12 -16.57
C LYS A 525 17.50 -11.24 -15.83
N ARG A 526 17.78 -10.99 -14.56
CA ARG A 526 18.39 -11.95 -13.62
C ARG A 526 17.49 -12.05 -12.39
N LEU A 527 16.89 -13.23 -12.19
CA LEU A 527 16.00 -13.48 -11.05
C LEU A 527 16.84 -13.77 -9.81
N GLY A 528 16.65 -12.96 -8.77
CA GLY A 528 17.42 -13.05 -7.53
C GLY A 528 17.89 -11.66 -7.06
N PRO A 529 19.04 -11.57 -6.34
CA PRO A 529 20.03 -12.61 -6.05
C PRO A 529 19.70 -13.48 -4.83
N LYS A 530 20.14 -14.75 -4.84
CA LYS A 530 19.92 -15.74 -3.77
C LYS A 530 20.45 -15.29 -2.40
N PHE A 531 21.60 -14.62 -2.37
CA PHE A 531 22.22 -14.18 -1.13
C PHE A 531 21.42 -13.10 -0.38
N SER A 532 20.45 -12.48 -1.02
CA SER A 532 19.56 -11.48 -0.39
C SER A 532 18.28 -12.08 0.22
N GLU A 533 17.99 -13.36 -0.04
CA GLU A 533 16.70 -13.97 0.31
C GLU A 533 16.41 -13.96 1.81
N TRP A 534 17.40 -14.14 2.67
CA TRP A 534 17.21 -14.09 4.11
C TRP A 534 16.70 -12.73 4.59
N SER A 535 17.33 -11.66 4.09
CA SER A 535 16.94 -10.30 4.44
C SER A 535 15.56 -9.92 3.90
N ILE A 536 15.31 -10.21 2.63
CA ILE A 536 14.03 -9.85 2.00
C ILE A 536 12.86 -10.71 2.57
N ASN A 537 13.09 -11.99 2.85
CA ASN A 537 12.07 -12.80 3.54
C ASN A 537 11.76 -12.27 4.95
N ALA A 538 12.79 -11.80 5.68
CA ALA A 538 12.56 -11.16 6.97
C ALA A 538 11.74 -9.88 6.84
N HIS A 539 11.96 -9.10 5.77
CA HIS A 539 11.22 -7.87 5.45
C HIS A 539 9.76 -8.15 5.10
N GLU A 540 9.52 -8.97 4.08
CA GLU A 540 8.19 -9.19 3.50
C GLU A 540 7.33 -10.16 4.33
N ALA A 541 7.97 -11.25 4.82
CA ALA A 541 7.25 -12.27 5.57
C ALA A 541 7.39 -12.06 7.08
N ARG A 542 8.22 -12.85 7.75
CA ARG A 542 8.37 -12.85 9.22
C ARG A 542 9.84 -12.63 9.59
N PRO A 543 10.12 -11.68 10.49
CA PRO A 543 9.23 -10.94 11.40
C PRO A 543 8.71 -9.58 10.86
N GLY A 544 8.85 -9.27 9.56
CA GLY A 544 8.52 -7.99 8.95
C GLY A 544 7.02 -7.76 8.71
N HIS A 545 6.67 -7.41 7.47
CA HIS A 545 5.33 -6.96 7.09
C HIS A 545 4.21 -7.92 7.47
N HIS A 546 4.42 -9.24 7.35
CA HIS A 546 3.38 -10.19 7.69
C HIS A 546 3.01 -10.14 9.19
N ILE A 547 3.99 -10.09 10.09
CA ILE A 547 3.71 -9.94 11.53
C ILE A 547 3.04 -8.59 11.80
N GLN A 548 3.55 -7.52 11.22
CA GLN A 548 3.04 -6.18 11.45
C GLN A 548 1.62 -5.99 10.88
N ILE A 549 1.45 -6.16 9.57
CA ILE A 549 0.21 -5.80 8.88
C ILE A 549 -0.90 -6.80 9.20
N GLN A 550 -0.61 -8.09 9.05
CA GLN A 550 -1.60 -9.13 9.27
C GLN A 550 -1.89 -9.31 10.78
N GLY A 551 -0.87 -9.21 11.63
CA GLY A 551 -1.05 -9.24 13.07
C GLY A 551 -1.96 -8.12 13.59
N VAL A 552 -1.82 -6.90 13.06
CA VAL A 552 -2.73 -5.78 13.37
C VAL A 552 -4.14 -6.08 12.92
N ARG A 553 -4.32 -6.60 11.71
CA ARG A 553 -5.65 -6.92 11.16
C ARG A 553 -6.37 -8.00 11.97
N GLU A 554 -5.67 -9.03 12.42
CA GLU A 554 -6.24 -10.13 13.19
C GLU A 554 -6.40 -9.80 14.68
N HIS A 555 -5.48 -8.99 15.24
CA HIS A 555 -5.37 -8.89 16.70
C HIS A 555 -5.56 -7.48 17.26
N PHE A 556 -5.28 -6.41 16.50
CA PHE A 556 -5.19 -5.07 17.05
C PHE A 556 -6.10 -4.04 16.34
N LYS A 557 -6.97 -4.48 15.44
CA LYS A 557 -7.96 -3.59 14.81
C LYS A 557 -8.82 -2.94 15.90
N ASP A 558 -9.00 -1.62 15.82
CA ASP A 558 -9.85 -0.87 16.75
C ASP A 558 -11.27 -1.45 16.79
N SER A 559 -11.62 -2.06 17.92
CA SER A 559 -12.94 -2.67 18.13
C SER A 559 -14.02 -1.67 18.53
N CYS A 560 -13.62 -0.46 18.93
CA CYS A 560 -14.55 0.61 19.30
C CYS A 560 -15.18 1.30 18.08
N GLY A 561 -14.45 1.32 16.96
CA GLY A 561 -14.93 1.95 15.73
C GLY A 561 -15.21 3.45 15.89
N GLY A 562 -16.36 3.91 15.38
CA GLY A 562 -16.78 5.31 15.45
C GLY A 562 -15.84 6.25 14.68
N LEU A 563 -15.76 7.50 15.10
CA LEU A 563 -14.97 8.54 14.41
C LEU A 563 -13.46 8.29 14.47
N ILE A 564 -12.95 7.72 15.56
CA ILE A 564 -11.54 7.33 15.66
C ILE A 564 -11.22 6.19 14.70
N GLY A 565 -12.08 5.17 14.64
CA GLY A 565 -11.94 4.06 13.68
C GLY A 565 -12.04 4.52 12.22
N TRP A 566 -12.90 5.48 11.94
CA TRP A 566 -12.96 6.15 10.63
C TRP A 566 -11.62 6.81 10.29
N LEU A 567 -11.05 7.63 11.17
CA LEU A 567 -9.76 8.29 10.94
C LEU A 567 -8.63 7.27 10.74
N ASP A 568 -8.58 6.21 11.55
CA ASP A 568 -7.60 5.14 11.42
C ASP A 568 -7.67 4.46 10.03
N SER A 569 -8.89 4.30 9.48
CA SER A 569 -9.10 3.75 8.13
C SER A 569 -8.68 4.68 6.98
N LYS A 570 -8.51 5.99 7.24
CA LYS A 570 -8.10 7.00 6.25
C LYS A 570 -6.62 7.35 6.32
N THR A 571 -5.86 6.75 7.23
CA THR A 571 -4.46 7.09 7.49
C THR A 571 -3.53 5.92 7.18
N TYR A 572 -2.35 6.25 6.64
CA TYR A 572 -1.30 5.31 6.29
C TYR A 572 0.07 5.94 6.57
N TYR A 573 0.98 5.21 7.21
CA TYR A 573 2.25 5.75 7.67
C TYR A 573 3.41 4.90 7.15
N THR A 574 3.95 5.28 6.00
CA THR A 574 5.02 4.55 5.30
C THR A 574 6.24 4.35 6.20
N ALA A 575 6.68 5.40 6.92
CA ALA A 575 7.83 5.28 7.82
C ALA A 575 7.64 4.25 8.94
N PHE A 576 6.43 4.10 9.47
CA PHE A 576 6.15 3.08 10.46
C PHE A 576 6.19 1.67 9.85
N LEU A 577 5.57 1.50 8.69
CA LEU A 577 5.45 0.19 8.04
C LEU A 577 6.80 -0.30 7.52
N GLU A 578 7.45 0.48 6.72
CA GLU A 578 8.75 0.15 6.13
C GLU A 578 9.90 0.17 7.16
N GLY A 579 9.77 1.07 8.13
CA GLY A 579 10.71 1.12 9.25
C GLY A 579 10.72 -0.14 10.10
N TRP A 580 9.53 -0.71 10.35
CA TRP A 580 9.41 -2.00 11.04
C TRP A 580 10.01 -3.14 10.23
N ALA A 581 9.69 -3.23 8.94
CA ALA A 581 10.21 -4.30 8.08
C ALA A 581 11.75 -4.22 7.95
N LEU A 582 12.31 -3.02 7.88
CA LEU A 582 13.76 -2.82 7.87
C LEU A 582 14.41 -3.10 9.24
N TYR A 583 13.70 -2.83 10.34
CA TYR A 583 14.08 -3.23 11.70
C TYR A 583 14.05 -4.76 11.85
N ALA A 584 13.14 -5.45 11.18
CA ALA A 584 13.09 -6.90 11.12
C ALA A 584 14.33 -7.50 10.44
N GLU A 585 14.83 -6.89 9.37
CA GLU A 585 16.10 -7.30 8.72
C GLU A 585 17.31 -7.09 9.65
N ASN A 586 17.37 -5.92 10.27
CA ASN A 586 18.44 -5.50 11.17
C ASN A 586 17.89 -4.53 12.24
N PRO A 587 17.90 -4.89 13.54
CA PRO A 587 18.72 -5.94 14.15
C PRO A 587 18.03 -7.30 14.39
N LEU A 588 16.71 -7.48 14.12
CA LEU A 588 16.03 -8.68 14.62
C LEU A 588 16.64 -9.98 14.07
N ILE A 589 16.86 -10.07 12.76
CA ILE A 589 17.46 -11.28 12.18
C ILE A 589 18.99 -11.25 12.30
N SER A 590 19.62 -10.08 12.09
CA SER A 590 21.08 -10.02 12.06
C SER A 590 21.76 -10.19 13.42
N ASP A 591 21.16 -9.64 14.50
CA ASP A 591 21.84 -9.53 15.79
C ASP A 591 21.27 -10.49 16.86
N TYR A 592 20.05 -10.99 16.62
CA TYR A 592 19.35 -11.88 17.58
C TYR A 592 19.17 -13.31 17.07
N THR A 593 19.73 -13.63 15.90
CA THR A 593 19.78 -15.00 15.36
C THR A 593 21.14 -15.31 14.79
N ASP A 594 21.42 -16.58 14.55
CA ASP A 594 22.65 -17.11 13.97
C ASP A 594 22.64 -17.22 12.43
N VAL A 595 21.67 -16.61 11.76
CA VAL A 595 21.43 -16.82 10.31
C VAL A 595 22.59 -16.36 9.43
N TYR A 596 23.42 -15.45 9.90
CA TYR A 596 24.58 -14.93 9.17
C TYR A 596 25.93 -15.42 9.70
N ASP A 597 25.93 -16.31 10.71
CA ASP A 597 27.16 -16.83 11.28
C ASP A 597 27.89 -17.74 10.28
N GLY A 598 29.15 -17.38 9.97
CA GLY A 598 29.92 -18.09 8.95
C GLY A 598 29.48 -17.90 7.49
N GLU A 599 28.52 -17.00 7.24
CA GLU A 599 27.88 -16.78 5.94
C GLU A 599 28.10 -15.34 5.42
N PRO A 600 29.34 -14.95 5.08
CA PRO A 600 29.68 -13.55 4.76
C PRO A 600 28.91 -13.02 3.54
N MET A 601 28.56 -13.86 2.55
CA MET A 601 27.80 -13.46 1.39
C MET A 601 26.34 -13.16 1.74
N LYS A 602 25.68 -13.98 2.59
CA LYS A 602 24.33 -13.74 3.08
C LYS A 602 24.30 -12.51 3.99
N LYS A 603 25.34 -12.33 4.84
CA LYS A 603 25.49 -11.12 5.66
C LYS A 603 25.60 -9.88 4.80
N TYR A 604 26.40 -9.95 3.72
CA TYR A 604 26.45 -8.86 2.74
C TYR A 604 25.07 -8.61 2.10
N GLY A 605 24.30 -9.67 1.80
CA GLY A 605 22.95 -9.53 1.26
C GLY A 605 22.06 -8.64 2.13
N MET A 606 22.10 -8.80 3.45
CA MET A 606 21.43 -7.92 4.41
C MET A 606 22.06 -6.52 4.42
N LEU A 607 23.38 -6.40 4.52
CA LEU A 607 24.08 -5.11 4.52
C LEU A 607 23.86 -4.31 3.24
N LYS A 608 23.81 -4.99 2.07
CA LYS A 608 23.47 -4.37 0.78
C LYS A 608 22.14 -3.62 0.90
N TRP A 609 21.11 -4.24 1.48
CA TRP A 609 19.81 -3.61 1.61
C TRP A 609 19.79 -2.49 2.64
N GLN A 610 20.54 -2.58 3.74
CA GLN A 610 20.70 -1.47 4.69
C GLN A 610 21.44 -0.28 4.03
N ILE A 611 22.53 -0.54 3.31
CA ILE A 611 23.28 0.46 2.54
C ILE A 611 22.36 1.08 1.47
N TRP A 612 21.59 0.24 0.78
CA TRP A 612 20.65 0.68 -0.24
C TRP A 612 19.68 1.75 0.31
N ARG A 613 19.10 1.50 1.51
CA ARG A 613 18.18 2.44 2.16
C ARG A 613 18.90 3.70 2.66
N ALA A 614 20.16 3.63 3.06
CA ALA A 614 20.96 4.81 3.38
C ALA A 614 21.24 5.64 2.09
N VAL A 615 21.61 4.98 1.00
CA VAL A 615 21.80 5.64 -0.31
C VAL A 615 20.50 6.28 -0.82
N ARG A 616 19.33 5.65 -0.60
CA ARG A 616 18.02 6.24 -0.94
C ARG A 616 17.82 7.62 -0.32
N LEU A 617 18.23 7.83 0.94
CA LEU A 617 18.13 9.15 1.60
C LEU A 617 18.92 10.21 0.83
N ILE A 618 20.13 9.85 0.38
CA ILE A 618 21.01 10.75 -0.36
C ILE A 618 20.47 11.01 -1.77
N VAL A 619 20.01 9.96 -2.45
CA VAL A 619 19.53 10.03 -3.84
C VAL A 619 18.21 10.76 -3.93
N ASP A 620 17.22 10.41 -3.12
CA ASP A 620 15.89 11.03 -3.15
C ASP A 620 15.98 12.55 -2.89
N THR A 621 16.66 12.93 -1.80
CA THR A 621 16.94 14.35 -1.51
C THR A 621 17.86 14.99 -2.55
N GLY A 622 18.72 14.20 -3.18
CA GLY A 622 19.59 14.60 -4.28
C GLY A 622 18.77 15.01 -5.50
N LEU A 623 17.93 14.14 -6.00
CA LEU A 623 17.08 14.35 -7.18
C LEU A 623 16.07 15.50 -6.98
N HIS A 624 15.49 15.59 -5.78
CA HIS A 624 14.35 16.48 -5.55
C HIS A 624 14.69 17.78 -4.80
N TYR A 625 15.88 17.89 -4.20
CA TYR A 625 16.25 19.09 -3.45
C TYR A 625 17.62 19.65 -3.80
N THR A 626 18.69 18.83 -3.91
CA THR A 626 20.06 19.34 -4.16
C THR A 626 20.45 19.40 -5.63
N GLY A 627 19.73 18.71 -6.53
CA GLY A 627 19.93 18.77 -7.99
C GLY A 627 20.78 17.64 -8.56
N MET A 628 20.94 16.52 -7.85
CA MET A 628 21.60 15.30 -8.34
C MET A 628 20.98 14.83 -9.65
N LYS A 629 21.79 14.32 -10.55
CA LYS A 629 21.35 13.73 -11.80
C LYS A 629 21.22 12.21 -11.70
N ARG A 630 20.38 11.63 -12.58
CA ARG A 630 20.13 10.19 -12.65
C ARG A 630 21.41 9.36 -12.68
N ASP A 631 22.37 9.72 -13.53
CA ASP A 631 23.63 8.97 -13.68
C ASP A 631 24.47 9.02 -12.40
N GLU A 632 24.47 10.16 -11.69
CA GLU A 632 25.14 10.29 -10.39
C GLU A 632 24.47 9.37 -9.35
N ALA A 633 23.15 9.26 -9.37
CA ALA A 633 22.40 8.36 -8.50
C ALA A 633 22.73 6.89 -8.79
N ILE A 634 22.69 6.47 -10.06
CA ILE A 634 23.07 5.10 -10.49
C ILE A 634 24.51 4.79 -10.08
N LYS A 635 25.42 5.72 -10.32
CA LYS A 635 26.84 5.58 -9.94
C LYS A 635 27.00 5.39 -8.44
N LEU A 636 26.26 6.14 -7.61
CA LEU A 636 26.32 6.02 -6.16
C LEU A 636 25.87 4.63 -5.67
N PHE A 637 24.84 4.04 -6.26
CA PHE A 637 24.44 2.66 -5.97
C PHE A 637 25.51 1.65 -6.43
N ALA A 638 26.07 1.82 -7.63
CA ALA A 638 27.15 0.97 -8.13
C ALA A 638 28.40 0.99 -7.24
N GLU A 639 28.76 2.16 -6.69
CA GLU A 639 29.92 2.33 -5.81
C GLU A 639 29.67 1.81 -4.39
N LYS A 640 28.47 2.04 -3.82
CA LYS A 640 28.20 1.80 -2.40
C LYS A 640 27.45 0.52 -2.12
N ALA A 641 26.51 0.16 -2.97
CA ALA A 641 25.74 -1.09 -2.87
C ALA A 641 26.24 -2.17 -3.87
N TRP A 642 27.30 -1.87 -4.60
CA TRP A 642 27.95 -2.75 -5.60
C TRP A 642 26.95 -3.36 -6.60
N ASP A 643 25.97 -2.56 -7.04
CA ASP A 643 24.93 -2.98 -7.95
C ASP A 643 24.71 -1.92 -9.03
N ASP A 644 24.97 -2.28 -10.30
CA ASP A 644 24.77 -1.47 -11.50
C ASP A 644 23.78 -2.14 -12.48
N SER A 645 23.00 -3.11 -11.99
CA SER A 645 22.09 -3.91 -12.77
C SER A 645 20.88 -3.11 -13.31
N ASP A 646 20.03 -3.76 -14.08
CA ASP A 646 18.74 -3.21 -14.53
C ASP A 646 17.81 -2.90 -13.35
N PHE A 647 17.93 -3.64 -12.24
CA PHE A 647 17.24 -3.34 -11.00
C PHE A 647 17.57 -1.93 -10.48
N THR A 648 18.86 -1.56 -10.42
CA THR A 648 19.27 -0.20 -9.99
C THR A 648 18.65 0.88 -10.87
N ARG A 649 18.60 0.66 -12.18
CA ARG A 649 17.99 1.64 -13.12
C ARG A 649 16.50 1.80 -12.92
N LYS A 650 15.76 0.70 -12.72
CA LYS A 650 14.33 0.71 -12.40
C LYS A 650 14.07 1.44 -11.07
N GLU A 651 14.86 1.15 -10.05
CA GLU A 651 14.74 1.79 -8.75
C GLU A 651 14.99 3.30 -8.80
N VAL A 652 16.03 3.75 -9.51
CA VAL A 652 16.28 5.19 -9.68
C VAL A 652 15.15 5.86 -10.45
N THR A 653 14.57 5.19 -11.46
CA THR A 653 13.35 5.70 -12.14
C THR A 653 12.16 5.83 -11.17
N ARG A 654 11.97 4.86 -10.27
CA ARG A 654 10.96 4.96 -9.21
C ARG A 654 11.19 6.18 -8.31
N TYR A 655 12.44 6.44 -7.92
CA TYR A 655 12.74 7.61 -7.08
C TYR A 655 12.50 8.93 -7.82
N GLN A 656 12.81 9.01 -9.12
CA GLN A 656 12.52 10.20 -9.94
C GLN A 656 11.01 10.51 -10.00
N ASN A 657 10.17 9.46 -10.05
CA ASN A 657 8.73 9.60 -10.25
C ASN A 657 7.92 9.58 -8.93
N TRP A 658 8.53 9.22 -7.80
CA TRP A 658 7.84 9.16 -6.51
C TRP A 658 8.62 9.86 -5.38
N PRO A 659 8.66 11.20 -5.39
CA PRO A 659 9.44 12.00 -4.45
C PRO A 659 9.12 11.69 -2.97
N GLY A 660 10.15 11.49 -2.16
CA GLY A 660 10.03 11.34 -0.71
C GLY A 660 9.74 9.90 -0.23
N GLN A 661 9.09 9.05 -1.04
CA GLN A 661 8.69 7.71 -0.59
C GLN A 661 9.88 6.85 -0.15
N SER A 662 10.96 6.90 -0.89
CA SER A 662 12.13 6.06 -0.66
C SER A 662 12.87 6.38 0.65
N THR A 663 12.63 7.56 1.23
CA THR A 663 13.25 8.01 2.49
C THR A 663 12.62 7.38 3.73
N ALA A 664 11.37 6.97 3.64
CA ALA A 664 10.57 6.47 4.75
C ALA A 664 11.20 5.25 5.46
N TYR A 665 11.83 4.38 4.71
CA TYR A 665 12.43 3.12 5.18
C TYR A 665 13.46 3.33 6.29
N MET A 666 14.54 4.03 5.99
CA MET A 666 15.65 4.25 6.93
C MET A 666 15.24 5.21 8.05
N VAL A 667 14.48 6.27 7.74
CA VAL A 667 13.95 7.19 8.75
C VAL A 667 13.07 6.44 9.75
N GLY A 668 12.20 5.57 9.25
CA GLY A 668 11.32 4.72 10.08
C GLY A 668 12.10 3.75 10.96
N ARG A 669 13.07 3.03 10.39
CA ARG A 669 13.94 2.11 11.15
C ARG A 669 14.65 2.83 12.29
N LEU A 670 15.28 3.96 12.00
CA LEU A 670 16.00 4.73 13.01
C LEU A 670 15.08 5.29 14.08
N GLY A 671 13.84 5.67 13.73
CA GLY A 671 12.80 6.05 14.68
C GLY A 671 12.46 4.92 15.65
N ILE A 672 12.25 3.69 15.15
CA ILE A 672 11.97 2.51 15.97
C ILE A 672 13.19 2.15 16.84
N LEU A 673 14.40 2.18 16.28
CA LEU A 673 15.64 1.92 17.04
C LEU A 673 15.82 2.94 18.18
N LYS A 674 15.58 4.22 17.92
CA LYS A 674 15.65 5.28 18.95
C LYS A 674 14.73 4.98 20.13
N THR A 675 13.49 4.56 19.85
CA THR A 675 12.52 4.20 20.91
C THR A 675 12.93 2.94 21.66
N ARG A 676 13.49 1.95 20.96
CA ARG A 676 14.00 0.71 21.58
C ARG A 676 15.19 1.00 22.48
N ASP A 677 16.15 1.76 22.01
CA ASP A 677 17.33 2.14 22.79
C ASP A 677 16.94 2.94 24.04
N HIS A 678 15.97 3.84 23.90
CA HIS A 678 15.40 4.57 25.04
C HIS A 678 14.80 3.60 26.06
N ALA A 679 13.96 2.66 25.62
CA ALA A 679 13.34 1.66 26.50
C ALA A 679 14.38 0.76 27.17
N THR A 680 15.36 0.26 26.42
CA THR A 680 16.42 -0.61 26.93
C THR A 680 17.26 0.10 27.99
N ARG A 681 17.75 1.31 27.72
CA ARG A 681 18.54 2.08 28.69
C ARG A 681 17.73 2.48 29.92
N SER A 682 16.46 2.84 29.74
CA SER A 682 15.61 3.31 30.84
C SER A 682 15.13 2.20 31.76
N LEU A 683 14.95 1.00 31.26
CA LEU A 683 14.42 -0.16 32.02
C LEU A 683 15.53 -1.10 32.53
N GLY A 684 16.71 -1.12 31.89
CA GLY A 684 17.81 -2.01 32.26
C GLY A 684 17.36 -3.49 32.27
N ASN A 685 17.51 -4.15 33.38
CA ASN A 685 17.11 -5.56 33.55
C ASN A 685 15.59 -5.81 33.52
N LYS A 686 14.76 -4.77 33.57
CA LYS A 686 13.30 -4.87 33.40
C LYS A 686 12.89 -4.78 31.92
N PHE A 687 13.81 -4.53 31.00
CA PHE A 687 13.49 -4.52 29.57
C PHE A 687 13.13 -5.93 29.11
N ASN A 688 12.00 -6.04 28.41
CA ASN A 688 11.54 -7.27 27.78
C ASN A 688 11.27 -7.01 26.29
N GLN A 689 11.95 -7.75 25.43
CA GLN A 689 11.84 -7.57 23.96
C GLN A 689 10.45 -7.93 23.44
N LYS A 690 9.80 -9.00 23.94
CA LYS A 690 8.43 -9.37 23.54
C LYS A 690 7.43 -8.27 23.90
N ASP A 691 7.56 -7.69 25.09
CA ASP A 691 6.73 -6.58 25.52
C ASP A 691 6.96 -5.33 24.67
N PHE A 692 8.22 -4.99 24.36
CA PHE A 692 8.53 -3.87 23.48
C PHE A 692 7.89 -4.05 22.10
N HIS A 693 8.05 -5.22 21.47
CA HIS A 693 7.43 -5.51 20.18
C HIS A 693 5.90 -5.50 20.26
N TYR A 694 5.33 -6.01 21.34
CA TYR A 694 3.89 -5.90 21.58
C TYR A 694 3.44 -4.43 21.62
N GLN A 695 4.15 -3.55 22.36
CA GLN A 695 3.80 -2.15 22.45
C GLN A 695 3.90 -1.44 21.09
N VAL A 696 4.88 -1.76 20.28
CA VAL A 696 5.01 -1.20 18.92
C VAL A 696 3.86 -1.67 18.01
N LEU A 697 3.60 -2.99 17.97
CA LEU A 697 2.65 -3.59 17.03
C LEU A 697 1.19 -3.36 17.44
N SER A 698 0.87 -3.39 18.73
CA SER A 698 -0.51 -3.27 19.23
C SER A 698 -1.15 -1.92 18.94
N GLN A 699 -0.35 -0.89 18.72
CA GLN A 699 -0.85 0.45 18.34
C GLN A 699 -1.27 0.52 16.87
N GLY A 700 -0.84 -0.43 16.05
CA GLY A 700 -1.02 -0.38 14.60
C GLY A 700 -0.20 0.75 13.96
N SER A 701 -0.44 0.98 12.67
CA SER A 701 0.25 2.04 11.92
C SER A 701 -0.03 3.42 12.54
N SER A 702 1.02 4.20 12.76
CA SER A 702 0.93 5.51 13.42
C SER A 702 2.13 6.41 13.06
N PRO A 703 2.02 7.73 13.25
CA PRO A 703 3.18 8.62 13.13
C PRO A 703 4.29 8.22 14.11
N LEU A 704 5.56 8.36 13.72
CA LEU A 704 6.71 8.02 14.58
C LEU A 704 6.73 8.86 15.87
N ALA A 705 6.26 10.08 15.85
CA ALA A 705 6.15 10.92 17.05
C ALA A 705 5.20 10.31 18.09
N PHE A 706 4.06 9.76 17.65
CA PHE A 706 3.16 9.05 18.56
C PHE A 706 3.80 7.75 19.09
N LEU A 707 4.50 6.99 18.24
CA LEU A 707 5.20 5.78 18.67
C LEU A 707 6.22 6.10 19.78
N GLN A 708 6.99 7.19 19.61
CA GLN A 708 7.95 7.63 20.63
C GLN A 708 7.24 7.96 21.96
N GLU A 709 6.19 8.77 21.92
CA GLU A 709 5.40 9.12 23.12
C GLU A 709 4.81 7.88 23.80
N HIS A 710 4.28 6.96 23.02
CA HIS A 710 3.69 5.71 23.55
C HIS A 710 4.74 4.86 24.26
N ILE A 711 5.93 4.67 23.69
CA ILE A 711 7.02 3.92 24.34
C ILE A 711 7.57 4.62 25.58
N GLU A 712 7.66 5.96 25.58
CA GLU A 712 8.00 6.71 26.79
C GLU A 712 6.99 6.48 27.91
N ASN A 713 5.70 6.45 27.59
CA ASN A 713 4.64 6.15 28.57
C ASN A 713 4.70 4.68 29.02
N TYR A 714 4.98 3.73 28.12
CA TYR A 714 5.23 2.33 28.49
C TYR A 714 6.39 2.22 29.49
N VAL A 715 7.52 2.90 29.25
CA VAL A 715 8.68 2.91 30.17
C VAL A 715 8.30 3.48 31.53
N LYS A 716 7.54 4.58 31.58
CA LYS A 716 7.02 5.14 32.84
C LYS A 716 6.15 4.12 33.59
N CYS A 717 5.27 3.42 32.87
CA CYS A 717 4.36 2.45 33.45
C CYS A 717 5.06 1.17 33.94
N VAL A 718 6.12 0.71 33.28
CA VAL A 718 6.92 -0.42 33.81
C VAL A 718 7.65 -0.06 35.11
N LYS A 719 8.05 1.22 35.26
CA LYS A 719 8.67 1.72 36.50
C LYS A 719 7.67 1.92 37.64
N GLN A 720 6.47 2.39 37.31
CA GLN A 720 5.39 2.73 38.26
C GLN A 720 4.04 2.15 37.76
N PRO A 721 3.83 0.84 37.88
CA PRO A 721 2.67 0.17 37.28
C PRO A 721 1.32 0.55 37.91
N GLU A 722 1.34 1.06 39.16
CA GLU A 722 0.18 1.56 39.89
C GLU A 722 -0.28 2.97 39.45
N LYS A 723 0.53 3.69 38.66
CA LYS A 723 0.17 5.01 38.19
C LYS A 723 -1.10 4.94 37.35
N GLU A 724 -1.98 5.94 37.51
CA GLU A 724 -3.22 6.09 36.73
C GLU A 724 -2.93 6.00 35.20
N GLY A 725 -3.77 5.24 34.49
CA GLY A 725 -3.61 4.99 33.06
C GLY A 725 -2.66 3.86 32.66
N CYS A 726 -1.77 3.42 33.57
CA CYS A 726 -0.79 2.37 33.26
C CYS A 726 -1.41 0.98 33.05
N SER A 727 -2.55 0.70 33.66
CA SER A 727 -3.27 -0.56 33.44
C SER A 727 -3.67 -0.77 31.97
N THR A 728 -4.01 0.29 31.25
CA THR A 728 -4.39 0.23 29.82
C THR A 728 -3.21 0.03 28.89
N ILE A 729 -2.00 0.39 29.32
CA ILE A 729 -0.74 0.22 28.57
C ILE A 729 -0.14 -1.17 28.83
N LEU A 730 -0.11 -1.59 30.10
CA LEU A 730 0.55 -2.84 30.50
C LEU A 730 -0.32 -4.09 30.31
N LYS A 731 -1.64 -3.94 30.45
CA LYS A 731 -2.61 -5.04 30.26
C LYS A 731 -3.45 -4.78 29.02
N PRO A 732 -3.40 -5.66 28.03
CA PRO A 732 -4.26 -5.51 26.86
C PRO A 732 -5.73 -5.56 27.27
N PRO A 733 -6.61 -4.78 26.65
CA PRO A 733 -8.04 -4.87 26.87
C PRO A 733 -8.52 -6.28 26.51
N LYS A 734 -9.38 -6.89 27.34
CA LYS A 734 -10.04 -8.16 27.00
C LYS A 734 -10.84 -7.94 25.71
N ARG A 735 -10.47 -8.66 24.67
CA ARG A 735 -11.12 -8.56 23.37
C ARG A 735 -12.56 -9.04 23.46
N ALA A 736 -13.51 -8.22 23.05
CA ALA A 736 -14.87 -8.69 22.81
C ALA A 736 -14.82 -9.71 21.67
N LYS A 737 -15.38 -10.93 21.87
CA LYS A 737 -15.55 -11.88 20.77
C LYS A 737 -16.36 -11.19 19.67
N PRO A 738 -15.98 -11.32 18.38
CA PRO A 738 -16.73 -10.72 17.30
C PRO A 738 -18.19 -11.16 17.37
N LYS A 739 -19.10 -10.22 17.45
CA LYS A 739 -20.52 -10.53 17.39
C LYS A 739 -20.84 -11.06 15.99
N SER A 740 -21.67 -12.08 15.92
CA SER A 740 -22.16 -12.72 14.67
C SER A 740 -22.96 -11.80 13.73
N GLU A 741 -23.09 -10.53 14.04
CA GLU A 741 -23.83 -9.52 13.28
C GLU A 741 -23.11 -8.96 12.04
N GLN A 742 -21.85 -9.28 11.83
CA GLN A 742 -21.11 -8.89 10.61
C GLN A 742 -21.46 -9.73 9.36
N LYS A 743 -22.40 -10.66 9.44
CA LYS A 743 -22.82 -11.50 8.30
C LYS A 743 -23.40 -10.71 7.13
N ALA A 744 -24.12 -9.62 7.37
CA ALA A 744 -24.77 -8.87 6.29
C ALA A 744 -23.79 -8.02 5.48
N THR A 745 -22.82 -7.37 6.14
CA THR A 745 -21.78 -6.59 5.43
C THR A 745 -20.76 -7.50 4.74
N MET A 746 -20.47 -8.69 5.32
CA MET A 746 -19.66 -9.71 4.71
C MET A 746 -20.30 -10.33 3.46
N GLN A 747 -21.60 -10.48 3.42
CA GLN A 747 -22.28 -11.06 2.26
C GLN A 747 -22.22 -10.12 1.04
N LEU A 748 -22.33 -8.81 1.25
CA LEU A 748 -22.12 -7.80 0.20
C LEU A 748 -20.65 -7.73 -0.27
N TYR A 749 -19.70 -7.87 0.65
CA TYR A 749 -18.27 -7.91 0.31
C TYR A 749 -17.87 -9.21 -0.41
N PHE A 750 -18.49 -10.34 -0.09
CA PHE A 750 -18.29 -11.63 -0.75
C PHE A 750 -18.86 -11.68 -2.17
N GLU A 751 -19.98 -11.05 -2.41
CA GLU A 751 -20.58 -10.98 -3.75
C GLU A 751 -19.74 -10.10 -4.67
N ALA A 752 -19.18 -8.99 -4.15
CA ALA A 752 -18.32 -8.09 -4.91
C ALA A 752 -16.93 -8.70 -5.26
N ASN A 753 -16.43 -9.65 -4.47
CA ASN A 753 -15.08 -10.23 -4.69
C ASN A 753 -15.08 -11.63 -5.34
N ARG A 754 -16.22 -12.17 -5.75
CA ARG A 754 -16.31 -13.48 -6.41
C ARG A 754 -15.70 -13.54 -7.81
N HIS A 755 -15.42 -12.40 -8.43
CA HIS A 755 -14.94 -12.30 -9.80
C HIS A 755 -13.43 -12.02 -9.96
N TYR A 756 -12.67 -11.95 -8.85
CA TYR A 756 -11.21 -11.78 -8.88
C TYR A 756 -10.42 -13.08 -8.59
N ALA A 757 -11.00 -14.23 -8.81
CA ALA A 757 -10.32 -15.53 -8.73
C ALA A 757 -9.98 -16.09 -10.12
#